data_20dbe091e9ef84cbeb91bec36fad869e
#
_entry.id   20dbe091e9ef84cbeb91bec36fad869e
#
_cell.length_a   1.000
_cell.length_b   1.000
_cell.length_c   1.000
_cell.angle_alpha   90.00
_cell.angle_beta   90.00
_cell.angle_gamma   90.00
#
_symmetry.space_group_name_H-M   'P 1'
#
loop_
_entity.id
_entity.type
_entity.pdbx_description
1 polymer ?
#
loop_
_entity_poly.entity_id
_entity_poly.type
_entity_poly.pdbx_seq_one_letter_code
_entity_poly.pdbx_strand_id
1 'polypeptide(L)'
;MNILGRVVATERRPNTPHEFHFWTALDSPVGIGTIVRVDGAQPVNGAFPRVYGMVVEGFSYTDLETPLHDVLGHDGDPAAAGDSPTRRSEVRLYTATVLRHVPEEPLQPVPMGTVHLASDADVASALRMDSYLREGTDTGIPVGLYRSGGTSSPVYLDADFLLGPEAAHLNISGVSGLATKTSAVEWLLASIFAHFPAAKGGVAAVCFNVKGPDLCFLDQPAARLEESDLALYEQLGVPAEPFKDVEYFAPYTARGYALNTLRSNAALEANVRPLTWGLREVLQYADVLLNKDDVDAKAGALIEFIKERVVDQAFTDEKYLSSKHVVQSFGDLERWFRDLLAGLERHNAESWRTHHVATIRKVRNRLSNISTRCRGLVTDDGTVSDLPFGAFRDRAVYVVDVANVEGDAQDLIFARVVAQLREHLEKRTLGVGHVVVFVDELNKYAAGDGPDTYIRAMLLDIAERGRYLGMVLFAAQQFRSQVHRRVVGNCGTMLFGRMDADELATPGYAMLSPAIRTKLSTLGKGQLMVRHPHFSQPVFVRFPRPAVLSGREGVERYAPAVETTLEAAVTRALRVLDRAITLEWVRSAIALADDDEVLRARNRTVQARPDDVKAYFRSQLKRRVTSELAPPPRPPLRVTTTDDPYAF
;
A
#
# COMPACT_ATOMS: atom_id res chain seq x y z
N MET A 1 -8.49 32.63 -28.86
CA MET A 1 -7.47 31.58 -28.62
C MET A 1 -6.30 31.89 -29.56
N ASN A 2 -5.09 31.96 -29.02
CA ASN A 2 -3.89 32.18 -29.86
C ASN A 2 -3.53 30.91 -30.60
N ILE A 3 -3.29 31.06 -31.92
CA ILE A 3 -2.75 29.98 -32.72
C ILE A 3 -1.28 29.78 -32.34
N LEU A 4 -0.92 28.57 -31.88
CA LEU A 4 0.45 28.21 -31.53
C LEU A 4 1.29 27.84 -32.76
N GLY A 5 0.66 27.19 -33.72
CA GLY A 5 1.34 26.65 -34.87
C GLY A 5 0.39 26.00 -35.87
N ARG A 6 0.95 25.18 -36.75
CA ARG A 6 0.20 24.51 -37.81
C ARG A 6 0.65 23.05 -37.97
N VAL A 7 -0.31 22.20 -38.26
CA VAL A 7 -0.06 20.81 -38.63
C VAL A 7 0.72 20.77 -39.95
N VAL A 8 1.72 19.93 -40.02
CA VAL A 8 2.56 19.69 -41.20
C VAL A 8 2.68 18.20 -41.48
N ALA A 9 2.73 17.82 -42.73
CA ALA A 9 3.00 16.48 -43.19
C ALA A 9 3.86 16.48 -44.44
N THR A 10 4.66 15.46 -44.59
CA THR A 10 5.47 15.21 -45.79
C THR A 10 5.36 13.76 -46.21
N GLU A 11 5.77 13.39 -47.41
CA GLU A 11 5.81 11.97 -47.81
C GLU A 11 6.67 11.10 -46.90
N ARG A 12 7.74 11.66 -46.31
CA ARG A 12 8.63 10.96 -45.38
C ARG A 12 8.11 10.96 -43.94
N ARG A 13 7.23 11.88 -43.58
CA ARG A 13 6.61 12.02 -42.25
C ARG A 13 5.12 12.36 -42.45
N PRO A 14 4.31 11.38 -42.83
CA PRO A 14 2.87 11.57 -42.99
C PRO A 14 2.18 11.63 -41.63
N ASN A 15 1.09 12.38 -41.52
CA ASN A 15 0.19 12.27 -40.38
C ASN A 15 -0.64 10.98 -40.48
N THR A 16 -0.86 10.34 -39.38
CA THR A 16 -1.68 9.12 -39.21
C THR A 16 -2.89 9.41 -38.36
N PRO A 17 -3.83 8.46 -38.16
CA PRO A 17 -4.87 8.62 -37.16
C PRO A 17 -4.36 8.65 -35.70
N HIS A 18 -3.11 8.23 -35.45
CA HIS A 18 -2.54 8.06 -34.13
C HIS A 18 -1.41 9.03 -33.80
N GLU A 19 -0.82 9.67 -34.81
CA GLU A 19 0.33 10.56 -34.67
C GLU A 19 0.29 11.67 -35.72
N PHE A 20 0.70 12.88 -35.31
CA PHE A 20 0.83 14.02 -36.23
C PHE A 20 2.02 14.90 -35.88
N HIS A 21 2.42 15.72 -36.86
CA HIS A 21 3.52 16.67 -36.74
C HIS A 21 3.01 18.09 -36.90
N PHE A 22 3.60 19.02 -36.16
CA PHE A 22 3.27 20.43 -36.26
C PHE A 22 4.48 21.31 -35.94
N TRP A 23 4.51 22.49 -36.52
CA TRP A 23 5.52 23.50 -36.18
C TRP A 23 4.87 24.63 -35.38
N THR A 24 5.71 25.36 -34.62
CA THR A 24 5.26 26.49 -33.77
C THR A 24 6.15 27.71 -33.97
N ALA A 25 5.68 28.86 -33.46
CA ALA A 25 6.55 30.01 -33.23
C ALA A 25 7.64 29.70 -32.20
N LEU A 26 8.75 30.42 -32.22
CA LEU A 26 9.92 30.17 -31.34
C LEU A 26 9.64 30.41 -29.85
N ASP A 27 8.75 31.35 -29.55
CA ASP A 27 8.32 31.73 -28.20
C ASP A 27 7.18 30.85 -27.63
N SER A 28 6.82 29.80 -28.37
CA SER A 28 5.75 28.89 -28.00
C SER A 28 6.09 28.12 -26.70
N PRO A 29 5.18 28.05 -25.74
CA PRO A 29 5.39 27.32 -24.46
C PRO A 29 5.16 25.80 -24.57
N VAL A 30 5.34 25.21 -25.75
CA VAL A 30 5.14 23.79 -26.03
C VAL A 30 6.35 22.96 -25.61
N GLY A 31 6.11 21.86 -24.95
CA GLY A 31 7.13 20.89 -24.58
C GLY A 31 6.57 19.47 -24.48
N ILE A 32 7.43 18.50 -24.16
CA ILE A 32 7.03 17.08 -24.00
C ILE A 32 5.97 16.94 -22.90
N GLY A 33 4.82 16.30 -23.23
CA GLY A 33 3.66 16.15 -22.36
C GLY A 33 2.64 17.28 -22.48
N THR A 34 2.88 18.31 -23.34
CA THR A 34 1.88 19.35 -23.61
C THR A 34 0.72 18.77 -24.41
N ILE A 35 -0.51 19.00 -23.96
CA ILE A 35 -1.73 18.67 -24.71
C ILE A 35 -2.06 19.83 -25.63
N VAL A 36 -2.29 19.51 -26.88
CA VAL A 36 -2.65 20.47 -27.95
C VAL A 36 -3.94 20.06 -28.63
N ARG A 37 -4.66 21.04 -29.15
CA ARG A 37 -5.84 20.86 -29.98
C ARG A 37 -5.56 21.26 -31.42
N VAL A 38 -5.97 20.42 -32.36
CA VAL A 38 -5.99 20.71 -33.80
C VAL A 38 -7.44 20.97 -34.21
N ASP A 39 -7.70 22.11 -34.83
CA ASP A 39 -8.98 22.39 -35.47
C ASP A 39 -8.81 22.15 -36.98
N GLY A 40 -9.57 21.20 -37.54
CA GLY A 40 -9.53 20.90 -38.97
C GLY A 40 -10.03 22.07 -39.81
N ALA A 41 -9.35 22.33 -40.95
CA ALA A 41 -9.67 23.43 -41.83
C ALA A 41 -10.95 23.21 -42.67
N GLN A 42 -11.41 21.95 -42.79
CA GLN A 42 -12.58 21.58 -43.60
C GLN A 42 -13.55 20.73 -42.80
N PRO A 43 -14.87 20.90 -43.01
CA PRO A 43 -15.84 20.08 -42.34
C PRO A 43 -15.86 18.65 -42.89
N VAL A 44 -15.99 17.68 -41.97
CA VAL A 44 -16.27 16.27 -42.29
C VAL A 44 -17.67 15.96 -41.80
N ASN A 45 -18.57 15.49 -42.66
CA ASN A 45 -19.98 15.24 -42.35
C ASN A 45 -20.69 16.47 -41.73
N GLY A 46 -20.34 17.69 -42.14
CA GLY A 46 -20.94 18.94 -41.67
C GLY A 46 -20.39 19.49 -40.34
N ALA A 47 -19.44 18.81 -39.72
CA ALA A 47 -18.76 19.28 -38.51
C ALA A 47 -17.26 19.45 -38.73
N PHE A 48 -16.67 20.48 -38.13
CA PHE A 48 -15.23 20.66 -38.15
C PHE A 48 -14.59 19.66 -37.18
N PRO A 49 -13.68 18.79 -37.66
CA PRO A 49 -13.05 17.81 -36.79
C PRO A 49 -12.09 18.51 -35.83
N ARG A 50 -12.12 18.05 -34.58
CA ARG A 50 -11.11 18.38 -33.57
C ARG A 50 -10.29 17.15 -33.25
N VAL A 51 -8.99 17.36 -33.12
CA VAL A 51 -8.08 16.27 -32.68
C VAL A 51 -7.28 16.79 -31.51
N TYR A 52 -7.28 16.01 -30.42
CA TYR A 52 -6.44 16.28 -29.27
C TYR A 52 -5.22 15.38 -29.31
N GLY A 53 -4.03 15.95 -29.08
CA GLY A 53 -2.78 15.22 -29.07
C GLY A 53 -1.89 15.63 -27.92
N MET A 54 -1.04 14.72 -27.46
CA MET A 54 0.02 14.99 -26.49
C MET A 54 1.38 14.98 -27.17
N VAL A 55 2.16 16.01 -26.96
CA VAL A 55 3.52 16.12 -27.48
C VAL A 55 4.42 15.06 -26.86
N VAL A 56 5.03 14.23 -27.68
CA VAL A 56 5.91 13.14 -27.29
C VAL A 56 7.35 13.33 -27.73
N GLU A 57 7.62 14.28 -28.67
CA GLU A 57 8.96 14.59 -29.15
C GLU A 57 9.01 16.01 -29.67
N GLY A 58 10.18 16.65 -29.65
CA GLY A 58 10.41 17.99 -30.17
C GLY A 58 11.80 18.15 -30.78
N PHE A 59 11.87 18.89 -31.90
CA PHE A 59 13.08 19.10 -32.66
C PHE A 59 13.26 20.57 -33.00
N SER A 60 14.50 21.02 -33.02
CA SER A 60 14.89 22.33 -33.55
C SER A 60 15.71 22.12 -34.80
N TYR A 61 15.35 22.81 -35.86
CA TYR A 61 16.01 22.75 -37.15
C TYR A 61 16.37 24.13 -37.63
N THR A 62 17.40 24.19 -38.50
CA THR A 62 17.73 25.32 -39.34
C THR A 62 17.69 24.88 -40.81
N ASP A 63 17.82 25.80 -41.73
CA ASP A 63 17.90 25.55 -43.19
C ASP A 63 19.27 25.02 -43.63
N LEU A 64 20.17 24.72 -42.70
CA LEU A 64 21.52 24.23 -42.98
C LEU A 64 21.52 22.75 -43.31
N GLU A 65 22.28 22.39 -44.37
CA GLU A 65 22.46 20.98 -44.73
C GLU A 65 23.35 20.23 -43.72
N THR A 66 24.36 20.90 -43.15
CA THR A 66 25.28 20.31 -42.18
C THR A 66 25.67 21.33 -41.10
N PRO A 67 26.00 20.88 -39.86
CA PRO A 67 26.56 21.75 -38.81
C PRO A 67 27.84 22.48 -39.22
N LEU A 68 28.61 21.93 -40.18
CA LEU A 68 29.83 22.55 -40.67
C LEU A 68 29.56 23.89 -41.38
N HIS A 69 28.44 24.00 -42.10
CA HIS A 69 28.04 25.25 -42.74
C HIS A 69 27.80 26.37 -41.71
N ASP A 70 27.33 26.03 -40.53
CA ASP A 70 27.14 26.98 -39.43
C ASP A 70 28.49 27.49 -38.90
N VAL A 71 29.42 26.57 -38.60
CA VAL A 71 30.77 26.90 -38.15
C VAL A 71 31.50 27.80 -39.16
N LEU A 72 31.45 27.44 -40.46
CA LEU A 72 32.09 28.21 -41.55
C LEU A 72 31.40 29.56 -41.74
N GLY A 73 30.08 29.66 -41.60
CA GLY A 73 29.33 30.91 -41.72
C GLY A 73 29.61 31.91 -40.59
N HIS A 74 30.22 31.46 -39.50
CA HIS A 74 30.61 32.27 -38.35
C HIS A 74 32.14 32.32 -38.16
N ASP A 75 32.92 31.90 -39.14
CA ASP A 75 34.39 31.81 -39.07
C ASP A 75 34.89 31.07 -37.79
N GLY A 76 34.11 30.14 -37.30
CA GLY A 76 34.41 29.38 -36.05
C GLY A 76 34.21 30.16 -34.74
N ASP A 77 33.72 31.38 -34.78
CA ASP A 77 33.44 32.20 -33.59
C ASP A 77 31.95 32.13 -33.21
N PRO A 78 31.59 31.48 -32.08
CA PRO A 78 30.21 31.42 -31.64
C PRO A 78 29.59 32.80 -31.32
N ALA A 79 30.41 33.81 -31.02
CA ALA A 79 29.98 35.17 -30.70
C ALA A 79 29.61 35.98 -31.94
N ALA A 80 30.13 35.64 -33.11
CA ALA A 80 29.83 36.29 -34.39
C ALA A 80 28.35 36.09 -34.84
N ALA A 81 27.60 35.21 -34.21
CA ALA A 81 26.20 34.94 -34.54
C ALA A 81 25.27 36.17 -34.42
N GLY A 82 25.66 37.22 -33.71
CA GLY A 82 24.92 38.49 -33.58
C GLY A 82 25.01 39.42 -34.77
N ASP A 83 26.07 39.32 -35.57
CA ASP A 83 26.42 40.25 -36.64
C ASP A 83 26.10 39.71 -38.05
N SER A 84 25.57 38.50 -38.16
CA SER A 84 25.20 37.91 -39.46
C SER A 84 24.04 38.69 -40.08
N PRO A 85 24.21 39.21 -41.32
CA PRO A 85 23.19 40.00 -42.02
C PRO A 85 21.95 39.18 -42.42
N THR A 86 22.02 37.85 -42.31
CA THR A 86 20.92 36.93 -42.56
C THR A 86 20.68 36.12 -41.34
N ARG A 87 19.66 36.50 -40.54
CA ARG A 87 19.13 35.62 -39.45
C ARG A 87 18.61 34.35 -40.11
N ARG A 88 19.28 33.23 -39.85
CA ARG A 88 18.76 31.91 -40.22
C ARG A 88 17.54 31.60 -39.40
N SER A 89 16.48 31.13 -40.06
CA SER A 89 15.22 30.81 -39.39
C SER A 89 15.37 29.48 -38.64
N GLU A 90 15.31 29.53 -37.30
CA GLU A 90 15.07 28.33 -36.51
C GLU A 90 13.63 27.88 -36.70
N VAL A 91 13.41 26.58 -36.87
CA VAL A 91 12.09 25.95 -36.95
C VAL A 91 11.97 24.94 -35.82
N ARG A 92 10.93 25.08 -35.01
CA ARG A 92 10.57 24.10 -33.99
C ARG A 92 9.47 23.21 -34.50
N LEU A 93 9.76 21.92 -34.57
CA LEU A 93 8.86 20.87 -35.04
C LEU A 93 8.59 19.91 -33.90
N TYR A 94 7.34 19.56 -33.70
CA TYR A 94 6.89 18.65 -32.64
C TYR A 94 6.16 17.46 -33.24
N THR A 95 6.28 16.32 -32.58
CA THR A 95 5.48 15.12 -32.82
C THR A 95 4.52 14.96 -31.66
N ALA A 96 3.24 14.77 -31.96
CA ALA A 96 2.20 14.52 -30.97
C ALA A 96 1.48 13.20 -31.25
N THR A 97 1.27 12.40 -30.21
CA THR A 97 0.42 11.21 -30.25
C THR A 97 -1.02 11.62 -29.99
N VAL A 98 -1.95 11.11 -30.78
CA VAL A 98 -3.37 11.43 -30.67
C VAL A 98 -3.96 10.85 -29.38
N LEU A 99 -4.68 11.69 -28.62
CA LEU A 99 -5.45 11.32 -27.45
C LEU A 99 -6.90 11.00 -27.81
N ARG A 100 -7.52 11.86 -28.66
CA ARG A 100 -8.94 11.71 -29.04
C ARG A 100 -9.24 12.45 -30.33
N HIS A 101 -10.07 11.85 -31.16
CA HIS A 101 -10.75 12.51 -32.26
C HIS A 101 -12.15 12.94 -31.85
N VAL A 102 -12.63 14.07 -32.35
CA VAL A 102 -14.02 14.53 -32.16
C VAL A 102 -14.56 15.03 -33.51
N PRO A 103 -15.49 14.28 -34.13
CA PRO A 103 -16.08 13.00 -33.72
C PRO A 103 -15.04 11.87 -33.74
N GLU A 104 -15.34 10.79 -32.99
CA GLU A 104 -14.41 9.64 -32.87
C GLU A 104 -14.41 8.78 -34.15
N GLU A 105 -15.50 8.79 -34.87
CA GLU A 105 -15.66 8.05 -36.12
C GLU A 105 -16.10 8.97 -37.26
N PRO A 106 -15.61 8.73 -38.51
CA PRO A 106 -14.64 7.69 -38.87
C PRO A 106 -13.22 8.08 -38.42
N LEU A 107 -12.39 7.08 -38.03
CA LEU A 107 -11.01 7.31 -37.66
C LEU A 107 -10.14 7.65 -38.90
N GLN A 108 -9.79 8.90 -39.01
CA GLN A 108 -9.04 9.42 -40.19
C GLN A 108 -7.68 10.00 -39.80
N PRO A 109 -6.71 10.10 -40.70
CA PRO A 109 -5.48 10.83 -40.45
C PRO A 109 -5.76 12.25 -39.96
N VAL A 110 -4.91 12.75 -39.06
CA VAL A 110 -5.06 14.10 -38.50
C VAL A 110 -5.04 15.13 -39.64
N PRO A 111 -6.09 15.98 -39.75
CA PRO A 111 -6.19 16.93 -40.88
C PRO A 111 -5.19 18.07 -40.73
N MET A 112 -4.86 18.68 -41.85
CA MET A 112 -4.12 19.94 -41.85
C MET A 112 -4.99 21.03 -41.22
N GLY A 113 -4.40 21.76 -40.26
CA GLY A 113 -5.16 22.77 -39.52
C GLY A 113 -4.30 23.60 -38.59
N THR A 114 -4.95 24.43 -37.79
CA THR A 114 -4.29 25.23 -36.75
C THR A 114 -4.15 24.45 -35.47
N VAL A 115 -3.03 24.65 -34.78
CA VAL A 115 -2.72 24.04 -33.48
C VAL A 115 -2.88 25.09 -32.41
N HIS A 116 -3.58 24.72 -31.36
CA HIS A 116 -3.88 25.55 -30.17
C HIS A 116 -3.42 24.85 -28.91
N LEU A 117 -3.07 25.61 -27.85
CA LEU A 117 -2.89 25.08 -26.55
C LEU A 117 -4.24 24.62 -26.01
N ALA A 118 -4.29 23.43 -25.37
CA ALA A 118 -5.51 22.91 -24.79
C ALA A 118 -5.97 23.79 -23.61
N SER A 119 -7.24 24.20 -23.60
CA SER A 119 -7.92 24.76 -22.45
C SER A 119 -8.31 23.67 -21.44
N ASP A 120 -8.80 24.04 -20.26
CA ASP A 120 -9.28 23.08 -19.26
C ASP A 120 -10.37 22.14 -19.82
N ALA A 121 -11.31 22.70 -20.58
CA ALA A 121 -12.34 21.91 -21.25
C ALA A 121 -11.76 20.99 -22.36
N ASP A 122 -10.71 21.43 -23.05
CA ASP A 122 -10.01 20.61 -24.02
C ASP A 122 -9.25 19.47 -23.35
N VAL A 123 -8.61 19.71 -22.19
CA VAL A 123 -7.95 18.67 -21.39
C VAL A 123 -8.98 17.64 -20.90
N ALA A 124 -10.12 18.10 -20.40
CA ALA A 124 -11.19 17.20 -19.96
C ALA A 124 -11.70 16.34 -21.12
N SER A 125 -11.90 16.93 -22.30
CA SER A 125 -12.32 16.20 -23.50
C SER A 125 -11.23 15.24 -23.99
N ALA A 126 -9.98 15.68 -24.07
CA ALA A 126 -8.84 14.88 -24.50
C ALA A 126 -8.67 13.60 -23.66
N LEU A 127 -8.86 13.68 -22.35
CA LEU A 127 -8.73 12.58 -21.39
C LEU A 127 -10.05 11.83 -21.15
N ARG A 128 -11.12 12.15 -21.92
CA ARG A 128 -12.46 11.55 -21.78
C ARG A 128 -13.09 11.71 -20.41
N MET A 129 -12.63 12.71 -19.63
CA MET A 129 -13.19 13.01 -18.31
C MET A 129 -14.64 13.54 -18.41
N ASP A 130 -15.01 14.12 -19.57
CA ASP A 130 -16.39 14.51 -19.91
C ASP A 130 -17.40 13.37 -19.92
N SER A 131 -16.96 12.12 -19.89
CA SER A 131 -17.83 10.95 -19.83
C SER A 131 -18.35 10.65 -18.42
N TYR A 132 -17.59 10.99 -17.38
CA TYR A 132 -17.89 10.68 -15.96
C TYR A 132 -17.88 11.90 -15.02
N LEU A 133 -17.50 13.08 -15.50
CA LEU A 133 -17.67 14.37 -14.79
C LEU A 133 -18.96 15.04 -15.27
N ARG A 134 -20.11 14.46 -14.96
CA ARG A 134 -21.42 14.99 -15.33
C ARG A 134 -22.20 15.34 -14.10
N GLU A 135 -22.94 16.46 -14.16
CA GLU A 135 -23.82 16.88 -13.08
C GLU A 135 -24.79 15.75 -12.69
N GLY A 136 -24.78 15.36 -11.40
CA GLY A 136 -25.61 14.28 -10.85
C GLY A 136 -25.04 12.86 -10.97
N THR A 137 -23.94 12.65 -11.70
CA THR A 137 -23.28 11.34 -11.87
C THR A 137 -21.76 11.42 -11.77
N ASP A 138 -21.25 12.45 -11.08
CA ASP A 138 -19.83 12.66 -10.94
C ASP A 138 -19.18 11.54 -10.12
N THR A 139 -18.28 10.79 -10.77
CA THR A 139 -17.45 9.72 -10.17
C THR A 139 -15.96 10.07 -10.19
N GLY A 140 -15.63 11.33 -10.43
CA GLY A 140 -14.26 11.81 -10.59
C GLY A 140 -13.49 11.88 -9.26
N ILE A 141 -12.37 11.18 -9.18
CA ILE A 141 -11.41 11.24 -8.07
C ILE A 141 -10.19 12.03 -8.55
N PRO A 142 -9.88 13.23 -8.03
CA PRO A 142 -8.75 14.02 -8.48
C PRO A 142 -7.42 13.34 -8.13
N VAL A 143 -6.56 13.13 -9.14
CA VAL A 143 -5.23 12.52 -8.98
C VAL A 143 -4.12 13.56 -8.93
N GLY A 144 -4.33 14.74 -9.48
CA GLY A 144 -3.39 15.84 -9.48
C GLY A 144 -3.71 16.87 -10.56
N LEU A 145 -2.83 17.87 -10.69
CA LEU A 145 -2.95 18.90 -11.74
C LEU A 145 -2.05 18.56 -12.92
N TYR A 146 -2.61 18.54 -14.11
CA TYR A 146 -1.88 18.71 -15.34
C TYR A 146 -1.38 20.15 -15.43
N ARG A 147 -0.08 20.32 -15.70
CA ARG A 147 0.53 21.64 -15.90
C ARG A 147 1.46 21.59 -17.09
N SER A 148 1.14 22.32 -18.15
CA SER A 148 2.01 22.50 -19.29
C SER A 148 1.58 23.70 -20.13
N GLY A 149 2.55 24.43 -20.68
CA GLY A 149 2.30 25.53 -21.60
C GLY A 149 1.48 26.70 -21.03
N GLY A 150 1.41 26.86 -19.69
CA GLY A 150 0.56 27.85 -19.04
C GLY A 150 -0.84 27.36 -18.70
N THR A 151 -1.24 26.14 -19.13
CA THR A 151 -2.49 25.50 -18.70
C THR A 151 -2.28 24.76 -17.40
N SER A 152 -3.25 24.85 -16.48
CA SER A 152 -3.29 24.14 -15.20
C SER A 152 -4.68 23.56 -15.00
N SER A 153 -4.86 22.26 -15.23
CA SER A 153 -6.17 21.59 -15.20
C SER A 153 -6.16 20.41 -14.23
N PRO A 154 -7.19 20.24 -13.38
CA PRO A 154 -7.38 19.04 -12.58
C PRO A 154 -7.55 17.81 -13.49
N VAL A 155 -6.88 16.73 -13.12
CA VAL A 155 -7.03 15.41 -13.76
C VAL A 155 -7.72 14.48 -12.78
N TYR A 156 -8.81 13.87 -13.22
CA TYR A 156 -9.63 12.97 -12.43
C TYR A 156 -9.50 11.54 -12.94
N LEU A 157 -9.59 10.59 -12.02
CA LEU A 157 -9.76 9.17 -12.30
C LEU A 157 -11.22 8.81 -12.08
N ASP A 158 -11.76 7.94 -12.90
CA ASP A 158 -13.12 7.43 -12.70
C ASP A 158 -13.14 6.42 -11.55
N ALA A 159 -13.97 6.65 -10.53
CA ALA A 159 -14.10 5.78 -9.37
C ALA A 159 -14.53 4.34 -9.76
N ASP A 160 -15.34 4.16 -10.82
CA ASP A 160 -15.76 2.84 -11.28
C ASP A 160 -14.61 2.05 -11.90
N PHE A 161 -13.63 2.72 -12.44
CA PHE A 161 -12.41 2.13 -12.98
C PHE A 161 -11.24 2.10 -11.99
N LEU A 162 -11.32 2.83 -10.88
CA LEU A 162 -10.29 2.82 -9.83
C LEU A 162 -10.63 1.83 -8.71
N LEU A 163 -11.90 1.79 -8.29
CA LEU A 163 -12.36 1.03 -7.12
C LEU A 163 -13.37 -0.08 -7.48
N GLY A 164 -13.77 -0.18 -8.74
CA GLY A 164 -14.74 -1.16 -9.24
C GLY A 164 -16.12 -0.54 -9.49
N PRO A 165 -16.99 -1.20 -10.22
CA PRO A 165 -16.87 -2.60 -10.71
C PRO A 165 -16.26 -2.77 -12.10
N GLU A 166 -16.11 -1.70 -12.92
CA GLU A 166 -15.67 -1.82 -14.32
C GLU A 166 -14.22 -2.30 -14.43
N ALA A 167 -13.33 -1.65 -13.70
CA ALA A 167 -11.98 -2.10 -13.44
C ALA A 167 -11.64 -1.84 -11.98
N ALA A 168 -10.46 -2.24 -11.54
CA ALA A 168 -9.98 -1.89 -10.20
C ALA A 168 -8.46 -2.02 -10.16
N HIS A 169 -7.95 -1.82 -8.95
CA HIS A 169 -6.55 -1.97 -8.59
C HIS A 169 -5.65 -0.89 -9.18
N LEU A 170 -4.73 -0.47 -8.35
CA LEU A 170 -3.74 0.54 -8.63
C LEU A 170 -2.34 -0.04 -8.46
N ASN A 171 -1.47 0.22 -9.43
CA ASN A 171 -0.06 -0.10 -9.33
C ASN A 171 0.79 1.16 -9.33
N ILE A 172 1.67 1.31 -8.34
CA ILE A 172 2.58 2.45 -8.22
C ILE A 172 4.01 1.96 -8.33
N SER A 173 4.75 2.49 -9.28
CA SER A 173 6.17 2.19 -9.49
C SER A 173 7.02 3.44 -9.37
N GLY A 174 8.18 3.33 -8.72
CA GLY A 174 9.13 4.45 -8.62
C GLY A 174 10.24 4.20 -7.62
N VAL A 175 11.33 4.94 -7.77
CA VAL A 175 12.52 4.84 -6.91
C VAL A 175 12.19 5.26 -5.49
N SER A 176 12.77 4.58 -4.52
CA SER A 176 12.65 4.93 -3.10
C SER A 176 13.40 6.23 -2.76
N GLY A 177 12.99 6.90 -1.68
CA GLY A 177 13.67 8.09 -1.16
C GLY A 177 13.19 9.42 -1.74
N LEU A 178 12.37 9.43 -2.79
CA LEU A 178 11.77 10.65 -3.34
C LEU A 178 10.35 10.93 -2.81
N ALA A 179 9.93 10.21 -1.77
CA ALA A 179 8.60 10.30 -1.17
C ALA A 179 7.45 10.18 -2.20
N THR A 180 7.64 9.35 -3.25
CA THR A 180 6.70 9.30 -4.37
C THR A 180 5.63 8.23 -4.17
N LYS A 181 6.00 7.03 -3.69
CA LYS A 181 5.08 5.88 -3.58
C LYS A 181 4.08 6.07 -2.44
N THR A 182 4.56 6.11 -1.20
CA THR A 182 3.73 6.26 0.01
C THR A 182 2.97 7.57 -0.04
N SER A 183 3.63 8.70 -0.40
CA SER A 183 2.97 10.00 -0.53
C SER A 183 1.89 10.04 -1.61
N ALA A 184 2.06 9.32 -2.72
CA ALA A 184 1.02 9.23 -3.75
C ALA A 184 -0.20 8.43 -3.24
N VAL A 185 0.01 7.38 -2.43
CA VAL A 185 -1.09 6.62 -1.81
C VAL A 185 -1.79 7.48 -0.76
N GLU A 186 -1.06 8.15 0.12
CA GLU A 186 -1.62 9.05 1.14
C GLU A 186 -2.48 10.15 0.50
N TRP A 187 -1.96 10.79 -0.55
CA TRP A 187 -2.69 11.76 -1.33
C TRP A 187 -3.95 11.17 -1.97
N LEU A 188 -3.81 10.01 -2.64
CA LEU A 188 -4.93 9.41 -3.35
C LEU A 188 -6.01 8.89 -2.40
N LEU A 189 -5.64 8.36 -1.23
CA LEU A 189 -6.61 8.00 -0.18
C LEU A 189 -7.36 9.22 0.33
N ALA A 190 -6.67 10.35 0.59
CA ALA A 190 -7.32 11.60 0.97
C ALA A 190 -8.29 12.09 -0.11
N SER A 191 -7.88 12.01 -1.37
CA SER A 191 -8.72 12.34 -2.52
C SER A 191 -9.94 11.42 -2.66
N ILE A 192 -9.77 10.10 -2.52
CA ILE A 192 -10.86 9.13 -2.52
C ILE A 192 -11.84 9.44 -1.38
N PHE A 193 -11.35 9.65 -0.16
CA PHE A 193 -12.21 9.95 0.99
C PHE A 193 -13.00 11.27 0.84
N ALA A 194 -12.42 12.23 0.13
CA ALA A 194 -13.11 13.49 -0.16
C ALA A 194 -14.20 13.36 -1.23
N HIS A 195 -13.95 12.56 -2.29
CA HIS A 195 -14.75 12.57 -3.51
C HIS A 195 -15.51 11.26 -3.79
N PHE A 196 -15.25 10.16 -3.06
CA PHE A 196 -15.95 8.90 -3.33
C PHE A 196 -17.47 9.04 -3.10
N PRO A 197 -18.29 8.67 -4.10
CA PRO A 197 -19.73 8.90 -4.01
C PRO A 197 -20.37 8.09 -2.88
N ALA A 198 -21.09 8.74 -1.98
CA ALA A 198 -21.77 8.09 -0.84
C ALA A 198 -22.77 7.00 -1.27
N ALA A 199 -23.38 7.15 -2.45
CA ALA A 199 -24.32 6.15 -3.02
C ALA A 199 -23.67 4.80 -3.31
N LYS A 200 -22.33 4.72 -3.37
CA LYS A 200 -21.58 3.47 -3.63
C LYS A 200 -21.28 2.64 -2.37
N GLY A 201 -21.79 3.03 -1.20
CA GLY A 201 -21.78 2.19 0.02
C GLY A 201 -20.56 2.31 0.91
N GLY A 202 -19.88 3.45 0.90
CA GLY A 202 -18.75 3.75 1.77
C GLY A 202 -17.43 3.06 1.34
N VAL A 203 -16.31 3.63 1.77
CA VAL A 203 -14.96 3.15 1.48
C VAL A 203 -14.06 3.26 2.70
N ALA A 204 -13.28 2.23 2.99
CA ALA A 204 -12.24 2.24 4.01
C ALA A 204 -10.89 1.81 3.42
N ALA A 205 -9.81 2.01 4.17
CA ALA A 205 -8.49 1.54 3.77
C ALA A 205 -7.85 0.66 4.83
N VAL A 206 -7.21 -0.42 4.42
CA VAL A 206 -6.31 -1.24 5.25
C VAL A 206 -4.90 -1.10 4.68
N CYS A 207 -4.00 -0.55 5.47
CA CYS A 207 -2.64 -0.24 5.04
C CYS A 207 -1.64 -1.11 5.81
N PHE A 208 -0.89 -1.96 5.11
CA PHE A 208 0.19 -2.73 5.71
C PHE A 208 1.47 -1.89 5.76
N ASN A 209 1.88 -1.51 6.97
CA ASN A 209 3.17 -0.86 7.19
C ASN A 209 4.25 -1.93 7.33
N VAL A 210 4.96 -2.21 6.25
CA VAL A 210 5.96 -3.30 6.18
C VAL A 210 7.40 -2.81 6.30
N LYS A 211 7.60 -1.48 6.29
CA LYS A 211 8.95 -0.89 6.30
C LYS A 211 8.94 0.50 6.94
N GLY A 212 9.71 0.66 8.01
CA GLY A 212 9.88 1.95 8.67
C GLY A 212 8.59 2.57 9.24
N PRO A 213 8.60 3.87 9.54
CA PRO A 213 7.50 4.57 10.20
C PRO A 213 6.52 5.27 9.23
N ASP A 214 6.63 5.06 7.92
CA ASP A 214 5.99 5.93 6.91
C ASP A 214 4.46 6.02 7.06
N LEU A 215 3.80 4.95 7.52
CA LEU A 215 2.35 4.94 7.74
C LEU A 215 1.95 5.10 9.22
N CYS A 216 2.89 5.40 10.12
CA CYS A 216 2.61 5.44 11.57
C CYS A 216 1.98 6.75 12.07
N PHE A 217 1.84 7.77 11.22
CA PHE A 217 1.43 9.12 11.66
C PHE A 217 0.36 9.75 10.75
N LEU A 218 -0.50 8.96 10.14
CA LEU A 218 -1.53 9.39 9.19
C LEU A 218 -2.59 10.32 9.82
N ASP A 219 -2.79 10.24 11.13
CA ASP A 219 -3.70 11.07 11.93
C ASP A 219 -3.05 12.35 12.47
N GLN A 220 -1.76 12.56 12.17
CA GLN A 220 -1.02 13.75 12.62
C GLN A 220 -0.82 14.72 11.46
N PRO A 221 -1.02 16.04 11.67
CA PRO A 221 -0.86 17.02 10.61
C PRO A 221 0.60 17.15 10.20
N ALA A 222 0.85 17.34 8.91
CA ALA A 222 2.18 17.63 8.37
C ALA A 222 2.85 18.78 9.15
N ALA A 223 4.15 18.67 9.39
CA ALA A 223 4.89 19.68 10.13
C ALA A 223 4.82 21.06 9.44
N ARG A 224 4.83 21.06 8.09
CA ARG A 224 4.69 22.26 7.27
C ARG A 224 4.15 21.88 5.89
N LEU A 225 3.18 22.62 5.39
CA LEU A 225 2.79 22.64 3.97
C LEU A 225 3.21 24.00 3.38
N GLU A 226 3.72 23.97 2.16
CA GLU A 226 4.07 25.19 1.43
C GLU A 226 2.80 25.81 0.80
N GLU A 227 2.81 27.11 0.52
CA GLU A 227 1.71 27.77 -0.16
C GLU A 227 1.36 27.12 -1.49
N SER A 228 2.38 26.63 -2.20
CA SER A 228 2.20 25.89 -3.45
C SER A 228 1.44 24.57 -3.27
N ASP A 229 1.59 23.87 -2.14
CA ASP A 229 0.83 22.67 -1.83
C ASP A 229 -0.61 23.02 -1.45
N LEU A 230 -0.81 24.05 -0.62
CA LEU A 230 -2.15 24.52 -0.24
C LEU A 230 -2.96 24.94 -1.45
N ALA A 231 -2.34 25.66 -2.41
CA ALA A 231 -2.97 26.01 -3.68
C ALA A 231 -3.36 24.79 -4.53
N LEU A 232 -2.59 23.69 -4.46
CA LEU A 232 -2.93 22.43 -5.11
C LEU A 232 -4.14 21.76 -4.45
N TYR A 233 -4.19 21.72 -3.11
CA TYR A 233 -5.33 21.19 -2.37
C TYR A 233 -6.63 21.94 -2.71
N GLU A 234 -6.58 23.27 -2.74
CA GLU A 234 -7.71 24.12 -3.09
C GLU A 234 -8.19 23.84 -4.52
N GLN A 235 -7.27 23.83 -5.52
CA GLN A 235 -7.61 23.57 -6.92
C GLN A 235 -8.17 22.17 -7.16
N LEU A 236 -7.78 21.17 -6.34
CA LEU A 236 -8.23 19.79 -6.45
C LEU A 236 -9.45 19.50 -5.56
N GLY A 237 -9.90 20.46 -4.77
CA GLY A 237 -11.07 20.32 -3.91
C GLY A 237 -10.92 19.29 -2.79
N VAL A 238 -9.70 19.04 -2.32
CA VAL A 238 -9.40 18.08 -1.24
C VAL A 238 -8.97 18.86 0.01
N PRO A 239 -9.50 18.56 1.20
CA PRO A 239 -9.06 19.21 2.43
C PRO A 239 -7.58 18.95 2.74
N ALA A 240 -6.81 20.00 3.07
CA ALA A 240 -5.42 19.89 3.49
C ALA A 240 -5.31 19.50 4.98
N GLU A 241 -5.89 18.36 5.35
CA GLU A 241 -6.00 17.86 6.72
C GLU A 241 -5.50 16.42 6.82
N PRO A 242 -5.01 15.97 8.00
CA PRO A 242 -4.71 14.56 8.23
C PRO A 242 -5.99 13.72 8.23
N PHE A 243 -5.83 12.38 8.17
CA PHE A 243 -6.97 11.48 8.28
C PHE A 243 -7.60 11.58 9.68
N LYS A 244 -8.92 11.73 9.74
CA LYS A 244 -9.66 11.95 11.00
C LYS A 244 -9.91 10.65 11.78
N ASP A 245 -10.07 9.55 11.07
CA ASP A 245 -10.39 8.24 11.65
C ASP A 245 -9.33 7.22 11.26
N VAL A 246 -8.36 7.01 12.16
CA VAL A 246 -7.25 6.07 11.96
C VAL A 246 -7.09 5.20 13.18
N GLU A 247 -7.06 3.88 12.99
CA GLU A 247 -6.70 2.90 14.02
C GLU A 247 -5.43 2.14 13.60
N TYR A 248 -4.55 1.90 14.56
CA TYR A 248 -3.29 1.20 14.37
C TYR A 248 -3.30 -0.13 15.09
N PHE A 249 -2.81 -1.18 14.43
CA PHE A 249 -2.74 -2.53 14.96
C PHE A 249 -1.31 -3.03 14.91
N ALA A 250 -0.78 -3.51 16.03
CA ALA A 250 0.56 -4.07 16.11
C ALA A 250 0.61 -5.26 17.06
N PRO A 251 1.36 -6.33 16.77
CA PRO A 251 1.63 -7.38 17.75
C PRO A 251 2.48 -6.83 18.90
N TYR A 252 2.61 -7.59 19.96
CA TYR A 252 3.57 -7.28 21.03
C TYR A 252 5.00 -7.57 20.58
N THR A 253 5.97 -6.97 21.26
CA THR A 253 7.38 -7.38 21.17
C THR A 253 7.55 -8.83 21.66
N ALA A 254 8.66 -9.47 21.34
CA ALA A 254 8.93 -10.85 21.74
C ALA A 254 8.90 -11.09 23.27
N ARG A 255 9.18 -10.05 24.07
CA ARG A 255 9.02 -10.07 25.53
C ARG A 255 7.59 -9.82 25.99
N GLY A 256 6.69 -9.40 25.10
CA GLY A 256 5.33 -9.05 25.40
C GLY A 256 5.15 -7.76 26.23
N TYR A 257 6.20 -6.99 26.46
CA TYR A 257 6.14 -5.80 27.31
C TYR A 257 5.47 -4.61 26.62
N ALA A 258 5.78 -4.37 25.36
CA ALA A 258 5.26 -3.27 24.58
C ALA A 258 4.67 -3.75 23.25
N LEU A 259 3.86 -2.92 22.60
CA LEU A 259 3.48 -3.12 21.21
C LEU A 259 4.68 -2.86 20.30
N ASN A 260 4.87 -3.71 19.30
CA ASN A 260 5.98 -3.64 18.36
C ASN A 260 5.69 -2.64 17.25
N THR A 261 5.72 -1.36 17.59
CA THR A 261 5.43 -0.24 16.68
C THR A 261 6.30 0.97 17.01
N LEU A 262 6.69 1.70 15.97
CA LEU A 262 7.38 2.99 16.12
C LEU A 262 6.44 4.12 16.60
N ARG A 263 5.14 3.89 16.63
CA ARG A 263 4.12 4.79 17.18
C ARG A 263 3.99 4.68 18.70
N SER A 264 4.85 4.00 19.39
CA SER A 264 4.77 3.70 20.81
C SER A 264 5.02 4.93 21.73
N ASN A 265 4.45 6.10 21.42
CA ASN A 265 4.53 7.31 22.25
C ASN A 265 3.22 7.50 23.04
N ALA A 266 3.32 7.89 24.31
CA ALA A 266 2.17 8.07 25.20
C ALA A 266 1.12 9.09 24.66
N ALA A 267 1.54 10.06 23.88
CA ALA A 267 0.64 11.04 23.26
C ALA A 267 -0.20 10.43 22.12
N LEU A 268 0.21 9.29 21.57
CA LEU A 268 -0.38 8.67 20.38
C LEU A 268 -1.03 7.30 20.64
N GLU A 269 -1.01 6.81 21.87
CA GLU A 269 -1.45 5.43 22.20
C GLU A 269 -2.96 5.23 22.15
N ALA A 270 -3.76 6.28 22.17
CA ALA A 270 -5.21 6.18 22.30
C ALA A 270 -5.87 5.36 21.17
N ASN A 271 -5.32 5.38 19.98
CA ASN A 271 -5.82 4.65 18.81
C ASN A 271 -4.90 3.50 18.36
N VAL A 272 -4.00 3.03 19.22
CA VAL A 272 -3.17 1.84 18.96
C VAL A 272 -3.76 0.65 19.68
N ARG A 273 -3.96 -0.46 18.96
CA ARG A 273 -4.55 -1.71 19.42
C ARG A 273 -3.55 -2.85 19.35
N PRO A 274 -3.57 -3.78 20.28
CA PRO A 274 -2.82 -5.03 20.14
C PRO A 274 -3.41 -5.87 18.99
N LEU A 275 -2.54 -6.56 18.26
CA LEU A 275 -2.89 -7.62 17.34
C LEU A 275 -2.38 -8.94 17.94
N THR A 276 -3.30 -9.79 18.40
CA THR A 276 -2.97 -11.03 19.11
C THR A 276 -3.94 -12.14 18.77
N TRP A 277 -3.43 -13.36 18.53
CA TRP A 277 -4.22 -14.51 18.11
C TRP A 277 -3.94 -15.74 18.98
N GLY A 278 -4.97 -16.54 19.15
CA GLY A 278 -4.87 -17.83 19.82
C GLY A 278 -4.55 -18.96 18.84
N LEU A 279 -4.53 -20.18 19.38
CA LEU A 279 -4.26 -21.41 18.61
C LEU A 279 -5.21 -21.58 17.42
N ARG A 280 -6.49 -21.31 17.59
CA ARG A 280 -7.52 -21.48 16.55
C ARG A 280 -7.26 -20.58 15.35
N GLU A 281 -7.02 -19.29 15.59
CA GLU A 281 -6.79 -18.28 14.57
C GLU A 281 -5.53 -18.58 13.76
N VAL A 282 -4.48 -19.05 14.42
CA VAL A 282 -3.21 -19.41 13.78
C VAL A 282 -3.35 -20.69 12.97
N LEU A 283 -3.98 -21.72 13.51
CA LEU A 283 -4.15 -22.99 12.79
C LEU A 283 -4.98 -22.85 11.53
N GLN A 284 -5.94 -21.92 11.50
CA GLN A 284 -6.75 -21.66 10.31
C GLN A 284 -5.89 -21.28 9.09
N TYR A 285 -4.73 -20.66 9.33
CA TYR A 285 -3.79 -20.21 8.29
C TYR A 285 -2.43 -20.90 8.38
N ALA A 286 -2.36 -22.06 9.03
CA ALA A 286 -1.11 -22.80 9.21
C ALA A 286 -0.40 -23.12 7.88
N ASP A 287 -1.13 -23.30 6.79
CA ASP A 287 -0.60 -23.57 5.45
C ASP A 287 0.31 -22.46 4.92
N VAL A 288 0.13 -21.22 5.40
CA VAL A 288 1.00 -20.07 5.07
C VAL A 288 2.42 -20.29 5.54
N LEU A 289 2.56 -20.87 6.74
CA LEU A 289 3.84 -21.07 7.43
C LEU A 289 4.44 -22.45 7.18
N LEU A 290 3.59 -23.40 6.77
CA LEU A 290 4.02 -24.73 6.42
C LEU A 290 4.46 -24.73 4.94
N ASN A 291 5.76 -24.78 4.71
CA ASN A 291 6.30 -24.83 3.36
C ASN A 291 5.66 -25.98 2.59
N LYS A 292 4.98 -25.69 1.45
CA LYS A 292 4.25 -26.70 0.66
C LYS A 292 5.13 -27.90 0.25
N ASP A 293 6.42 -27.65 0.02
CA ASP A 293 7.37 -28.70 -0.34
C ASP A 293 7.72 -29.66 0.81
N ASP A 294 7.39 -29.28 2.03
CA ASP A 294 7.73 -29.99 3.26
C ASP A 294 6.52 -30.64 3.95
N VAL A 295 5.30 -30.26 3.60
CA VAL A 295 4.07 -30.85 4.12
C VAL A 295 3.54 -31.82 3.08
N ASP A 296 3.79 -33.10 3.30
CA ASP A 296 3.13 -34.15 2.53
C ASP A 296 1.63 -34.22 2.87
N ALA A 297 0.86 -34.86 2.02
CA ALA A 297 -0.59 -35.00 2.20
C ALA A 297 -0.96 -35.63 3.56
N LYS A 298 -0.07 -36.44 4.15
CA LYS A 298 -0.31 -37.08 5.46
C LYS A 298 -0.16 -36.09 6.61
N ALA A 299 0.80 -35.17 6.52
CA ALA A 299 0.95 -34.11 7.51
C ALA A 299 -0.21 -33.09 7.44
N GLY A 300 -0.66 -32.73 6.23
CA GLY A 300 -1.85 -31.91 6.02
C GLY A 300 -3.11 -32.55 6.63
N ALA A 301 -3.33 -33.83 6.39
CA ALA A 301 -4.46 -34.57 6.99
C ALA A 301 -4.43 -34.59 8.52
N LEU A 302 -3.24 -34.67 9.14
CA LEU A 302 -3.12 -34.59 10.60
C LEU A 302 -3.45 -33.18 11.12
N ILE A 303 -3.02 -32.14 10.43
CA ILE A 303 -3.35 -30.75 10.81
C ILE A 303 -4.86 -30.50 10.74
N GLU A 304 -5.50 -30.95 9.65
CA GLU A 304 -6.97 -30.85 9.53
C GLU A 304 -7.68 -31.66 10.63
N PHE A 305 -7.21 -32.85 10.93
CA PHE A 305 -7.75 -33.61 12.06
C PHE A 305 -7.64 -32.85 13.39
N ILE A 306 -6.49 -32.20 13.65
CA ILE A 306 -6.27 -31.40 14.87
C ILE A 306 -7.26 -30.22 14.90
N LYS A 307 -7.41 -29.49 13.80
CA LYS A 307 -8.34 -28.37 13.69
C LYS A 307 -9.79 -28.79 13.98
N GLU A 308 -10.24 -29.89 13.37
CA GLU A 308 -11.64 -30.29 13.40
C GLU A 308 -12.04 -31.09 14.67
N ARG A 309 -11.11 -31.85 15.22
CA ARG A 309 -11.42 -32.85 16.25
C ARG A 309 -10.73 -32.70 17.58
N VAL A 310 -9.68 -31.90 17.65
CA VAL A 310 -8.87 -31.75 18.86
C VAL A 310 -9.03 -30.35 19.47
N VAL A 311 -8.94 -29.31 18.63
CA VAL A 311 -9.04 -27.93 19.12
C VAL A 311 -10.47 -27.62 19.57
N ASP A 312 -10.61 -27.00 20.72
CA ASP A 312 -11.87 -26.62 21.37
C ASP A 312 -12.83 -27.80 21.68
N GLN A 313 -12.36 -29.01 21.49
CA GLN A 313 -13.14 -30.20 21.80
C GLN A 313 -12.52 -31.01 22.96
N ALA A 314 -13.37 -31.67 23.71
CA ALA A 314 -12.91 -32.58 24.71
C ALA A 314 -12.49 -33.92 24.09
N PHE A 315 -11.26 -33.97 23.59
CA PHE A 315 -10.73 -35.12 22.89
C PHE A 315 -10.17 -36.18 23.83
N THR A 316 -10.52 -37.43 23.60
CA THR A 316 -9.95 -38.59 24.31
C THR A 316 -9.66 -39.73 23.32
N ASP A 317 -8.67 -40.52 23.63
CA ASP A 317 -8.37 -41.81 23.00
C ASP A 317 -7.81 -42.73 24.07
N GLU A 318 -8.70 -43.55 24.65
CA GLU A 318 -8.42 -44.36 25.84
C GLU A 318 -7.23 -45.31 25.67
N LYS A 319 -6.84 -45.63 24.45
CA LYS A 319 -5.71 -46.49 24.20
C LYS A 319 -4.37 -45.75 24.30
N TYR A 320 -4.31 -44.52 23.86
CA TYR A 320 -3.04 -43.81 23.74
C TYR A 320 -2.90 -42.57 24.61
N LEU A 321 -4.02 -41.93 25.02
CA LEU A 321 -4.00 -40.76 25.87
C LEU A 321 -4.25 -41.18 27.34
N SER A 322 -3.48 -40.63 28.26
CA SER A 322 -3.61 -40.87 29.69
C SER A 322 -4.82 -40.19 30.30
N SER A 323 -5.31 -39.13 29.67
CA SER A 323 -6.45 -38.31 30.15
C SER A 323 -7.18 -37.65 28.99
N LYS A 324 -8.37 -37.13 29.29
CA LYS A 324 -9.12 -36.26 28.37
C LYS A 324 -8.45 -34.91 28.29
N HIS A 325 -8.18 -34.46 27.06
CA HIS A 325 -7.60 -33.15 26.80
C HIS A 325 -8.62 -32.18 26.22
N VAL A 326 -8.59 -30.94 26.69
CA VAL A 326 -9.26 -29.81 26.09
C VAL A 326 -8.15 -28.89 25.60
N VAL A 327 -8.00 -28.79 24.27
CA VAL A 327 -6.89 -28.06 23.62
C VAL A 327 -7.39 -26.71 23.15
N GLN A 328 -6.98 -25.65 23.83
CA GLN A 328 -7.38 -24.26 23.54
C GLN A 328 -6.18 -23.33 23.32
N SER A 329 -4.98 -23.79 23.69
CA SER A 329 -3.75 -23.03 23.56
C SER A 329 -2.63 -23.88 22.95
N PHE A 330 -1.53 -23.23 22.51
CA PHE A 330 -0.34 -23.94 22.07
C PHE A 330 0.28 -24.80 23.18
N GLY A 331 0.20 -24.34 24.43
CA GLY A 331 0.62 -25.11 25.60
C GLY A 331 -0.22 -26.39 25.81
N ASP A 332 -1.53 -26.30 25.56
CA ASP A 332 -2.41 -27.49 25.63
C ASP A 332 -2.11 -28.46 24.48
N LEU A 333 -1.92 -27.92 23.26
CA LEU A 333 -1.57 -28.72 22.09
C LEU A 333 -0.25 -29.47 22.28
N GLU A 334 0.74 -28.83 22.87
CA GLU A 334 2.02 -29.46 23.20
C GLU A 334 1.87 -30.55 24.25
N ARG A 335 1.03 -30.36 25.27
CA ARG A 335 0.69 -31.39 26.26
C ARG A 335 -0.02 -32.58 25.64
N TRP A 336 -0.97 -32.31 24.75
CA TRP A 336 -1.67 -33.35 24.00
C TRP A 336 -0.71 -34.19 23.13
N PHE A 337 0.17 -33.57 22.38
CA PHE A 337 1.18 -34.27 21.57
C PHE A 337 2.12 -35.11 22.45
N ARG A 338 2.54 -34.58 23.59
CA ARG A 338 3.43 -35.28 24.51
C ARG A 338 2.75 -36.52 25.09
N ASP A 339 1.50 -36.43 25.52
CA ASP A 339 0.75 -37.57 26.02
C ASP A 339 0.50 -38.61 24.93
N LEU A 340 0.10 -38.20 23.74
CA LEU A 340 -0.09 -39.09 22.58
C LEU A 340 1.20 -39.87 22.25
N LEU A 341 2.32 -39.17 22.13
CA LEU A 341 3.60 -39.80 21.80
C LEU A 341 4.07 -40.77 22.89
N ALA A 342 3.91 -40.43 24.17
CA ALA A 342 4.20 -41.31 25.27
C ALA A 342 3.28 -42.55 25.30
N GLY A 343 2.01 -42.38 24.89
CA GLY A 343 1.09 -43.50 24.73
C GLY A 343 1.49 -44.46 23.62
N LEU A 344 1.92 -43.92 22.48
CA LEU A 344 2.40 -44.71 21.34
C LEU A 344 3.67 -45.51 21.71
N GLU A 345 4.60 -44.90 22.44
CA GLU A 345 5.80 -45.57 22.96
C GLU A 345 5.46 -46.69 23.94
N ARG A 346 4.54 -46.45 24.91
CA ARG A 346 4.08 -47.49 25.88
C ARG A 346 3.47 -48.71 25.21
N HIS A 347 2.81 -48.53 24.06
CA HIS A 347 2.20 -49.65 23.31
C HIS A 347 3.05 -50.14 22.15
N ASN A 348 4.28 -49.66 22.00
CA ASN A 348 5.20 -49.97 20.87
C ASN A 348 4.52 -49.80 19.50
N ALA A 349 3.71 -48.75 19.36
CA ALA A 349 2.91 -48.49 18.18
C ALA A 349 3.67 -47.56 17.23
N GLU A 350 3.81 -47.93 15.96
CA GLU A 350 4.49 -47.14 14.91
C GLU A 350 3.56 -46.09 14.28
N SER A 351 2.25 -46.20 14.52
CA SER A 351 1.27 -45.32 13.95
C SER A 351 0.09 -45.07 14.91
N TRP A 352 -0.51 -43.90 14.78
CA TRP A 352 -1.77 -43.52 15.37
C TRP A 352 -2.78 -43.23 14.27
N ARG A 353 -3.90 -43.99 14.26
CA ARG A 353 -4.83 -43.96 13.12
C ARG A 353 -4.07 -44.21 11.80
N THR A 354 -4.13 -43.28 10.85
CA THR A 354 -3.42 -43.34 9.55
C THR A 354 -2.08 -42.60 9.58
N HIS A 355 -1.67 -42.03 10.71
CA HIS A 355 -0.48 -41.19 10.82
C HIS A 355 0.69 -41.94 11.48
N HIS A 356 1.81 -42.02 10.80
CA HIS A 356 3.05 -42.56 11.34
C HIS A 356 3.65 -41.65 12.42
N VAL A 357 4.28 -42.21 13.46
CA VAL A 357 4.90 -41.45 14.57
C VAL A 357 5.87 -40.36 14.07
N ALA A 358 6.63 -40.62 12.99
CA ALA A 358 7.51 -39.62 12.41
C ALA A 358 6.73 -38.40 11.87
N THR A 359 5.56 -38.61 11.25
CA THR A 359 4.69 -37.52 10.78
C THR A 359 4.13 -36.73 11.96
N ILE A 360 3.70 -37.41 13.04
CA ILE A 360 3.19 -36.76 14.26
C ILE A 360 4.29 -35.88 14.88
N ARG A 361 5.51 -36.40 15.03
CA ARG A 361 6.66 -35.63 15.54
C ARG A 361 7.00 -34.43 14.64
N LYS A 362 6.96 -34.61 13.33
CA LYS A 362 7.21 -33.54 12.35
C LYS A 362 6.17 -32.42 12.51
N VAL A 363 4.89 -32.74 12.55
CA VAL A 363 3.79 -31.75 12.71
C VAL A 363 3.89 -31.04 14.06
N ARG A 364 4.11 -31.80 15.16
CA ARG A 364 4.32 -31.21 16.50
C ARG A 364 5.45 -30.16 16.47
N ASN A 365 6.63 -30.54 15.97
CA ASN A 365 7.79 -29.63 15.98
C ASN A 365 7.53 -28.37 15.17
N ARG A 366 6.79 -28.47 14.07
CA ARG A 366 6.43 -27.30 13.24
C ARG A 366 5.44 -26.40 13.94
N LEU A 367 4.37 -26.93 14.53
CA LEU A 367 3.40 -26.14 15.27
C LEU A 367 4.02 -25.48 16.51
N SER A 368 4.92 -26.17 17.21
CA SER A 368 5.71 -25.59 18.30
C SER A 368 6.62 -24.45 17.83
N ASN A 369 7.25 -24.60 16.66
CA ASN A 369 8.08 -23.54 16.09
C ASN A 369 7.26 -22.30 15.69
N ILE A 370 6.02 -22.45 15.25
CA ILE A 370 5.14 -21.32 14.93
C ILE A 370 4.94 -20.43 16.15
N SER A 371 4.61 -21.00 17.31
CA SER A 371 4.43 -20.22 18.54
C SER A 371 5.70 -19.46 18.94
N THR A 372 6.87 -20.00 18.63
CA THR A 372 8.15 -19.38 18.94
C THR A 372 8.50 -18.25 17.98
N ARG A 373 8.31 -18.47 16.66
CA ARG A 373 8.59 -17.46 15.60
C ARG A 373 7.59 -16.31 15.60
N CYS A 374 6.33 -16.60 15.97
CA CYS A 374 5.27 -15.60 16.04
C CYS A 374 5.06 -15.03 17.46
N ARG A 375 6.11 -15.01 18.30
CA ARG A 375 6.03 -14.42 19.64
C ARG A 375 5.55 -12.96 19.56
N GLY A 376 4.66 -12.61 20.50
CA GLY A 376 4.02 -11.30 20.55
C GLY A 376 2.74 -11.21 19.71
N LEU A 377 2.60 -11.99 18.64
CA LEU A 377 1.35 -12.18 17.91
C LEU A 377 0.52 -13.31 18.52
N VAL A 378 1.16 -14.43 18.88
CA VAL A 378 0.50 -15.61 19.42
C VAL A 378 0.37 -15.50 20.94
N THR A 379 -0.83 -15.77 21.48
CA THR A 379 -1.11 -15.80 22.91
C THR A 379 -1.64 -17.17 23.34
N ASP A 380 -1.30 -17.58 24.58
CA ASP A 380 -1.82 -18.78 25.22
C ASP A 380 -2.95 -18.49 26.23
N ASP A 381 -3.34 -17.24 26.37
CA ASP A 381 -4.31 -16.80 27.39
C ASP A 381 -5.74 -16.63 26.85
N GLY A 382 -5.96 -16.93 25.57
CA GLY A 382 -7.25 -16.81 24.91
C GLY A 382 -7.67 -15.37 24.60
N THR A 383 -6.80 -14.37 24.80
CA THR A 383 -7.07 -12.99 24.40
C THR A 383 -6.82 -12.83 22.91
N VAL A 384 -7.89 -12.84 22.11
CA VAL A 384 -7.85 -12.54 20.69
C VAL A 384 -8.18 -11.07 20.49
N SER A 385 -7.28 -10.35 19.83
CA SER A 385 -7.49 -8.96 19.39
C SER A 385 -7.14 -8.86 17.92
N ASP A 386 -8.09 -8.37 17.13
CA ASP A 386 -8.00 -8.33 15.68
C ASP A 386 -8.54 -6.98 15.16
N LEU A 387 -8.47 -6.75 13.85
CA LEU A 387 -9.17 -5.64 13.23
C LEU A 387 -10.67 -5.76 13.51
N PRO A 388 -11.42 -4.64 13.53
CA PRO A 388 -12.86 -4.65 13.84
C PRO A 388 -13.68 -5.16 12.63
N PHE A 389 -13.40 -6.38 12.17
CA PHE A 389 -14.17 -7.01 11.09
C PHE A 389 -15.67 -7.01 11.43
N GLY A 390 -16.49 -6.55 10.50
CA GLY A 390 -17.92 -6.36 10.71
C GLY A 390 -18.32 -4.99 11.27
N ALA A 391 -17.35 -4.12 11.60
CA ALA A 391 -17.59 -2.77 12.12
C ALA A 391 -16.65 -1.72 11.48
N PHE A 392 -16.26 -1.93 10.23
CA PHE A 392 -15.47 -0.94 9.50
C PHE A 392 -16.31 0.33 9.27
N ARG A 393 -15.66 1.47 9.46
CA ARG A 393 -16.28 2.80 9.31
C ARG A 393 -15.94 3.39 7.95
N ASP A 394 -16.90 4.14 7.39
CA ASP A 394 -16.65 4.89 6.15
C ASP A 394 -15.54 5.91 6.35
N ARG A 395 -14.63 6.01 5.38
CA ARG A 395 -13.45 6.89 5.38
C ARG A 395 -12.48 6.66 6.53
N ALA A 396 -12.47 5.46 7.12
CA ALA A 396 -11.51 5.07 8.13
C ALA A 396 -10.26 4.41 7.51
N VAL A 397 -9.11 4.61 8.15
CA VAL A 397 -7.85 3.94 7.81
C VAL A 397 -7.46 3.00 8.95
N TYR A 398 -7.24 1.73 8.62
CA TYR A 398 -6.75 0.71 9.53
C TYR A 398 -5.31 0.37 9.15
N VAL A 399 -4.35 0.76 9.99
CA VAL A 399 -2.92 0.52 9.74
C VAL A 399 -2.49 -0.73 10.49
N VAL A 400 -1.99 -1.71 9.77
CA VAL A 400 -1.40 -2.94 10.33
C VAL A 400 0.12 -2.78 10.32
N ASP A 401 0.69 -2.47 11.49
CA ASP A 401 2.12 -2.20 11.62
C ASP A 401 2.89 -3.50 11.87
N VAL A 402 3.60 -3.94 10.85
CA VAL A 402 4.41 -5.16 10.85
C VAL A 402 5.87 -4.91 10.49
N ALA A 403 6.29 -3.65 10.46
CA ALA A 403 7.63 -3.26 10.00
C ALA A 403 8.77 -3.93 10.80
N ASN A 404 8.56 -4.15 12.09
CA ASN A 404 9.55 -4.76 12.99
C ASN A 404 9.21 -6.22 13.36
N VAL A 405 8.33 -6.89 12.61
CA VAL A 405 7.88 -8.26 12.87
C VAL A 405 8.64 -9.24 11.98
N GLU A 406 8.95 -10.44 12.49
CA GLU A 406 9.59 -11.50 11.69
C GLU A 406 8.74 -11.90 10.47
N GLY A 407 9.39 -12.31 9.37
CA GLY A 407 8.74 -12.59 8.09
C GLY A 407 7.57 -13.59 8.17
N ASP A 408 7.72 -14.67 8.94
CA ASP A 408 6.66 -15.68 9.12
C ASP A 408 5.40 -15.08 9.77
N ALA A 409 5.57 -14.22 10.78
CA ALA A 409 4.46 -13.54 11.41
C ALA A 409 3.85 -12.45 10.51
N GLN A 410 4.66 -11.75 9.69
CA GLN A 410 4.14 -10.83 8.67
C GLN A 410 3.25 -11.57 7.67
N ASP A 411 3.70 -12.72 7.18
CA ASP A 411 2.98 -13.54 6.20
C ASP A 411 1.64 -14.04 6.78
N LEU A 412 1.65 -14.49 8.03
CA LEU A 412 0.46 -14.94 8.72
C LEU A 412 -0.55 -13.80 8.93
N ILE A 413 -0.07 -12.62 9.34
CA ILE A 413 -0.90 -11.42 9.51
C ILE A 413 -1.54 -11.02 8.18
N PHE A 414 -0.75 -10.94 7.12
CA PHE A 414 -1.24 -10.59 5.80
C PHE A 414 -2.34 -11.56 5.34
N ALA A 415 -2.06 -12.87 5.40
CA ALA A 415 -3.00 -13.89 4.96
C ALA A 415 -4.32 -13.84 5.73
N ARG A 416 -4.27 -13.75 7.06
CA ARG A 416 -5.48 -13.69 7.89
C ARG A 416 -6.29 -12.44 7.62
N VAL A 417 -5.66 -11.26 7.65
CA VAL A 417 -6.37 -9.98 7.43
C VAL A 417 -7.05 -9.97 6.07
N VAL A 418 -6.35 -10.35 5.01
CA VAL A 418 -6.91 -10.39 3.66
C VAL A 418 -8.05 -11.41 3.54
N ALA A 419 -7.90 -12.60 4.12
CA ALA A 419 -8.96 -13.61 4.07
C ALA A 419 -10.21 -13.18 4.84
N GLN A 420 -10.06 -12.54 6.01
CA GLN A 420 -11.18 -12.01 6.78
C GLN A 420 -11.88 -10.85 6.05
N LEU A 421 -11.12 -9.93 5.45
CA LEU A 421 -11.70 -8.87 4.61
C LEU A 421 -12.54 -9.46 3.49
N ARG A 422 -12.02 -10.45 2.77
CA ARG A 422 -12.73 -11.14 1.71
C ARG A 422 -14.02 -11.78 2.22
N GLU A 423 -13.95 -12.56 3.29
CA GLU A 423 -15.10 -13.24 3.87
C GLU A 423 -16.21 -12.26 4.27
N HIS A 424 -15.85 -11.15 4.92
CA HIS A 424 -16.81 -10.13 5.33
C HIS A 424 -17.38 -9.34 4.17
N LEU A 425 -16.63 -9.10 3.10
CA LEU A 425 -17.13 -8.47 1.88
C LEU A 425 -18.09 -9.41 1.11
N GLU A 426 -17.75 -10.71 0.97
CA GLU A 426 -18.62 -11.71 0.36
C GLU A 426 -19.96 -11.81 1.11
N LYS A 427 -19.93 -11.77 2.44
CA LYS A 427 -21.12 -11.79 3.30
C LYS A 427 -21.81 -10.43 3.45
N ARG A 428 -21.22 -9.34 2.93
CA ARG A 428 -21.67 -7.95 3.11
C ARG A 428 -21.81 -7.54 4.58
N THR A 429 -20.89 -8.00 5.42
CA THR A 429 -20.88 -7.74 6.87
C THR A 429 -19.71 -6.89 7.31
N LEU A 430 -18.91 -6.33 6.38
CA LEU A 430 -17.70 -5.56 6.74
C LEU A 430 -18.04 -4.19 7.38
N GLY A 431 -19.16 -3.59 6.99
CA GLY A 431 -19.57 -2.22 7.42
C GLY A 431 -19.42 -1.18 6.30
N VAL A 432 -18.59 -1.46 5.29
CA VAL A 432 -18.39 -0.64 4.08
C VAL A 432 -18.49 -1.50 2.82
N GLY A 433 -18.81 -0.88 1.70
CA GLY A 433 -18.93 -1.56 0.41
C GLY A 433 -17.59 -1.76 -0.30
N HIS A 434 -16.59 -0.93 0.00
CA HIS A 434 -15.28 -0.97 -0.65
C HIS A 434 -14.17 -0.91 0.39
N VAL A 435 -13.10 -1.66 0.17
CA VAL A 435 -11.88 -1.59 0.97
C VAL A 435 -10.65 -1.52 0.07
N VAL A 436 -9.86 -0.47 0.27
CA VAL A 436 -8.54 -0.34 -0.34
C VAL A 436 -7.53 -1.09 0.52
N VAL A 437 -6.89 -2.09 -0.03
CA VAL A 437 -5.79 -2.82 0.63
C VAL A 437 -4.48 -2.29 0.06
N PHE A 438 -3.75 -1.53 0.85
CA PHE A 438 -2.45 -1.01 0.44
C PHE A 438 -1.32 -1.94 0.88
N VAL A 439 -0.51 -2.34 -0.10
CA VAL A 439 0.67 -3.21 0.08
C VAL A 439 1.89 -2.52 -0.51
N ASP A 440 2.83 -2.11 0.34
CA ASP A 440 4.15 -1.65 -0.11
C ASP A 440 5.10 -2.84 -0.32
N GLU A 441 6.12 -2.65 -1.14
CA GLU A 441 7.10 -3.68 -1.52
C GLU A 441 6.42 -4.97 -2.04
N LEU A 442 5.48 -4.83 -2.97
CA LEU A 442 4.68 -5.94 -3.51
C LEU A 442 5.55 -7.09 -4.07
N ASN A 443 6.74 -6.78 -4.61
CA ASN A 443 7.71 -7.76 -5.07
C ASN A 443 8.15 -8.76 -3.99
N LYS A 444 8.05 -8.40 -2.71
CA LYS A 444 8.30 -9.32 -1.59
C LYS A 444 7.27 -10.46 -1.53
N TYR A 445 6.01 -10.15 -1.83
CA TYR A 445 4.86 -11.07 -1.70
C TYR A 445 4.46 -11.73 -3.01
N ALA A 446 4.68 -11.06 -4.12
CA ALA A 446 4.31 -11.52 -5.46
C ALA A 446 5.46 -11.33 -6.46
N ALA A 447 6.63 -11.93 -6.17
CA ALA A 447 7.77 -11.91 -7.06
C ALA A 447 7.46 -12.59 -8.41
N GLY A 448 8.00 -12.06 -9.52
CA GLY A 448 7.82 -12.61 -10.87
C GLY A 448 8.32 -14.05 -11.00
N ASP A 449 9.53 -14.29 -10.50
CA ASP A 449 10.26 -15.57 -10.63
C ASP A 449 10.31 -16.38 -9.32
N GLY A 450 9.51 -16.01 -8.32
CA GLY A 450 9.48 -16.68 -7.03
C GLY A 450 8.62 -17.96 -7.02
N PRO A 451 8.72 -18.78 -5.95
CA PRO A 451 7.89 -19.96 -5.77
C PRO A 451 6.41 -19.59 -5.61
N ASP A 452 5.54 -20.55 -5.89
CA ASP A 452 4.10 -20.40 -5.62
C ASP A 452 3.85 -20.44 -4.11
N THR A 453 3.74 -19.26 -3.49
CA THR A 453 3.38 -19.12 -2.08
C THR A 453 1.88 -18.93 -1.93
N TYR A 454 1.37 -19.24 -0.73
CA TYR A 454 -0.04 -18.99 -0.39
C TYR A 454 -0.41 -17.50 -0.56
N ILE A 455 0.45 -16.58 -0.10
CA ILE A 455 0.23 -15.13 -0.23
C ILE A 455 0.20 -14.70 -1.69
N ARG A 456 1.11 -15.22 -2.53
CA ARG A 456 1.09 -14.95 -3.97
C ARG A 456 -0.23 -15.39 -4.60
N ALA A 457 -0.74 -16.58 -4.24
CA ALA A 457 -2.03 -17.06 -4.73
C ALA A 457 -3.19 -16.15 -4.28
N MET A 458 -3.17 -15.67 -3.02
CA MET A 458 -4.16 -14.71 -2.53
C MET A 458 -4.11 -13.38 -3.28
N LEU A 459 -2.93 -12.82 -3.51
CA LEU A 459 -2.77 -11.57 -4.25
C LEU A 459 -3.23 -11.69 -5.70
N LEU A 460 -2.98 -12.83 -6.33
CA LEU A 460 -3.50 -13.16 -7.67
C LEU A 460 -5.03 -13.22 -7.67
N ASP A 461 -5.64 -13.87 -6.68
CA ASP A 461 -7.09 -13.95 -6.56
C ASP A 461 -7.72 -12.57 -6.31
N ILE A 462 -7.12 -11.73 -5.46
CA ILE A 462 -7.57 -10.34 -5.26
C ILE A 462 -7.49 -9.57 -6.59
N ALA A 463 -6.36 -9.64 -7.28
CA ALA A 463 -6.16 -8.91 -8.53
C ALA A 463 -7.13 -9.37 -9.65
N GLU A 464 -7.58 -10.62 -9.63
CA GLU A 464 -8.48 -11.16 -10.65
C GLU A 464 -9.97 -11.02 -10.31
N ARG A 465 -10.32 -11.10 -9.03
CA ARG A 465 -11.72 -11.19 -8.57
C ARG A 465 -12.14 -10.10 -7.59
N GLY A 466 -11.18 -9.45 -6.94
CA GLY A 466 -11.43 -8.48 -5.85
C GLY A 466 -12.38 -7.36 -6.24
N ARG A 467 -12.34 -6.90 -7.50
CA ARG A 467 -13.18 -5.80 -8.00
C ARG A 467 -14.68 -6.03 -7.81
N TYR A 468 -15.15 -7.28 -7.97
CA TYR A 468 -16.56 -7.62 -7.80
C TYR A 468 -17.00 -7.66 -6.35
N LEU A 469 -16.05 -7.83 -5.43
CA LEU A 469 -16.27 -7.85 -3.99
C LEU A 469 -16.10 -6.47 -3.35
N GLY A 470 -15.61 -5.47 -4.10
CA GLY A 470 -15.20 -4.19 -3.53
C GLY A 470 -13.85 -4.23 -2.80
N MET A 471 -13.05 -5.30 -2.98
CA MET A 471 -11.68 -5.38 -2.47
C MET A 471 -10.70 -4.88 -3.52
N VAL A 472 -10.04 -3.77 -3.26
CA VAL A 472 -9.17 -3.08 -4.22
C VAL A 472 -7.73 -3.07 -3.75
N LEU A 473 -6.83 -3.63 -4.56
CA LEU A 473 -5.39 -3.64 -4.27
C LEU A 473 -4.73 -2.34 -4.73
N PHE A 474 -4.11 -1.62 -3.81
CA PHE A 474 -3.15 -0.55 -4.10
C PHE A 474 -1.76 -1.10 -3.83
N ALA A 475 -1.01 -1.36 -4.87
CA ALA A 475 0.26 -2.04 -4.83
C ALA A 475 1.40 -1.10 -5.19
N ALA A 476 2.40 -1.01 -4.32
CA ALA A 476 3.59 -0.19 -4.57
C ALA A 476 4.85 -1.05 -4.62
N GLN A 477 5.77 -0.73 -5.54
CA GLN A 477 7.09 -1.35 -5.64
C GLN A 477 8.09 -0.40 -6.30
N GLN A 478 9.38 -0.74 -6.21
CA GLN A 478 10.43 -0.01 -6.92
C GLN A 478 10.50 -0.42 -8.38
N PHE A 479 10.56 -1.71 -8.65
CA PHE A 479 10.71 -2.31 -9.97
C PHE A 479 9.47 -3.12 -10.32
N ARG A 480 8.71 -2.63 -11.31
CA ARG A 480 7.53 -3.32 -11.81
C ARG A 480 7.89 -4.65 -12.48
N SER A 481 9.06 -4.72 -13.11
CA SER A 481 9.57 -5.92 -13.79
C SER A 481 9.77 -7.11 -12.83
N GLN A 482 9.98 -6.84 -11.52
CA GLN A 482 10.17 -7.87 -10.51
C GLN A 482 8.86 -8.43 -9.92
N VAL A 483 7.73 -7.83 -10.27
CA VAL A 483 6.42 -8.28 -9.77
C VAL A 483 5.76 -9.23 -10.76
N HIS A 484 5.00 -10.18 -10.23
CA HIS A 484 4.27 -11.15 -11.04
C HIS A 484 3.33 -10.46 -12.02
N ARG A 485 3.50 -10.75 -13.33
CA ARG A 485 2.84 -10.06 -14.44
C ARG A 485 1.30 -10.06 -14.37
N ARG A 486 0.68 -11.13 -13.82
CA ARG A 486 -0.78 -11.21 -13.66
C ARG A 486 -1.32 -10.24 -12.61
N VAL A 487 -0.56 -9.96 -11.55
CA VAL A 487 -0.96 -8.95 -10.56
C VAL A 487 -0.93 -7.57 -11.18
N VAL A 488 0.20 -7.19 -11.78
CA VAL A 488 0.36 -5.87 -12.43
C VAL A 488 -0.57 -5.70 -13.62
N GLY A 489 -0.79 -6.78 -14.41
CA GLY A 489 -1.66 -6.76 -15.60
C GLY A 489 -3.13 -6.53 -15.29
N ASN A 490 -3.58 -6.89 -14.08
CA ASN A 490 -4.95 -6.66 -13.63
C ASN A 490 -5.16 -5.28 -12.96
N CYS A 491 -4.09 -4.50 -12.74
CA CYS A 491 -4.23 -3.13 -12.27
C CYS A 491 -4.69 -2.22 -13.41
N GLY A 492 -5.92 -1.73 -13.34
CA GLY A 492 -6.50 -0.83 -14.36
C GLY A 492 -5.77 0.51 -14.37
N THR A 493 -5.40 1.03 -13.21
CA THR A 493 -4.70 2.31 -13.08
C THR A 493 -3.25 2.10 -12.70
N MET A 494 -2.35 2.86 -13.33
CA MET A 494 -0.91 2.82 -13.04
C MET A 494 -0.37 4.23 -12.81
N LEU A 495 0.37 4.39 -11.73
CA LEU A 495 1.10 5.62 -11.41
C LEU A 495 2.61 5.33 -11.50
N PHE A 496 3.30 6.17 -12.24
CA PHE A 496 4.75 6.07 -12.38
C PHE A 496 5.38 7.33 -11.79
N GLY A 497 6.15 7.15 -10.73
CA GLY A 497 7.04 8.18 -10.22
C GLY A 497 8.35 8.21 -10.99
N ARG A 498 9.39 8.81 -10.44
CA ARG A 498 10.73 8.74 -11.03
C ARG A 498 11.19 7.29 -11.11
N MET A 499 11.67 6.89 -12.29
CA MET A 499 12.08 5.53 -12.59
C MET A 499 13.58 5.47 -12.88
N ASP A 500 14.18 4.32 -12.57
CA ASP A 500 15.54 4.03 -12.97
C ASP A 500 15.64 3.74 -14.48
N ALA A 501 16.77 4.09 -15.09
CA ALA A 501 16.97 3.92 -16.53
C ALA A 501 16.96 2.43 -16.94
N ASP A 502 17.52 1.54 -16.11
CA ASP A 502 17.56 0.11 -16.37
C ASP A 502 16.15 -0.51 -16.35
N GLU A 503 15.31 -0.08 -15.40
CA GLU A 503 13.90 -0.49 -15.37
C GLU A 503 13.15 -0.01 -16.63
N LEU A 504 13.38 1.24 -17.06
CA LEU A 504 12.77 1.81 -18.27
C LEU A 504 13.24 1.15 -19.56
N ALA A 505 14.38 0.44 -19.55
CA ALA A 505 14.85 -0.34 -20.69
C ALA A 505 14.13 -1.68 -20.85
N THR A 506 13.37 -2.13 -19.83
CA THR A 506 12.64 -3.41 -19.89
C THR A 506 11.49 -3.37 -20.90
N PRO A 507 11.08 -4.54 -21.44
CA PRO A 507 10.00 -4.61 -22.45
C PRO A 507 8.67 -4.01 -21.99
N GLY A 508 8.41 -3.93 -20.68
CA GLY A 508 7.20 -3.34 -20.11
C GLY A 508 7.00 -1.85 -20.45
N TYR A 509 8.07 -1.16 -20.82
CA TYR A 509 8.07 0.28 -21.17
C TYR A 509 8.37 0.55 -22.64
N ALA A 510 8.48 -0.48 -23.47
CA ALA A 510 8.83 -0.34 -24.89
C ALA A 510 7.84 0.54 -25.70
N MET A 511 6.59 0.63 -25.27
CA MET A 511 5.57 1.46 -25.90
C MET A 511 5.75 2.98 -25.67
N LEU A 512 6.57 3.38 -24.70
CA LEU A 512 6.84 4.78 -24.42
C LEU A 512 7.94 5.29 -25.33
N SER A 513 7.77 6.51 -25.89
CA SER A 513 8.82 7.16 -26.67
C SER A 513 10.11 7.36 -25.84
N PRO A 514 11.29 7.43 -26.47
CA PRO A 514 12.54 7.71 -25.76
C PRO A 514 12.47 8.97 -24.90
N ALA A 515 11.86 10.03 -25.41
CA ALA A 515 11.73 11.29 -24.70
C ALA A 515 10.82 11.17 -23.45
N ILE A 516 9.73 10.43 -23.53
CA ILE A 516 8.87 10.13 -22.37
C ILE A 516 9.64 9.30 -21.32
N ARG A 517 10.42 8.28 -21.73
CA ARG A 517 11.27 7.51 -20.83
C ARG A 517 12.32 8.39 -20.14
N THR A 518 12.98 9.27 -20.89
CA THR A 518 13.93 10.23 -20.31
C THR A 518 13.23 11.17 -19.32
N LYS A 519 12.04 11.68 -19.65
CA LYS A 519 11.25 12.50 -18.72
C LYS A 519 10.89 11.74 -17.44
N LEU A 520 10.52 10.46 -17.54
CA LEU A 520 10.25 9.61 -16.36
C LEU A 520 11.48 9.42 -15.46
N SER A 521 12.68 9.29 -16.05
CA SER A 521 13.92 9.15 -15.25
C SER A 521 14.33 10.42 -14.52
N THR A 522 13.74 11.57 -14.85
CA THR A 522 14.07 12.89 -14.32
C THR A 522 12.93 13.54 -13.53
N LEU A 523 11.81 12.85 -13.30
CA LEU A 523 10.68 13.40 -12.56
C LEU A 523 11.10 13.91 -11.19
N GLY A 524 10.58 15.08 -10.82
CA GLY A 524 10.75 15.69 -9.51
C GLY A 524 9.76 15.14 -8.46
N LYS A 525 9.96 15.57 -7.21
CA LYS A 525 9.00 15.27 -6.12
C LYS A 525 7.60 15.81 -6.46
N GLY A 526 6.56 15.05 -6.10
CA GLY A 526 5.17 15.42 -6.35
C GLY A 526 4.74 15.34 -7.82
N GLN A 527 5.54 14.72 -8.69
CA GLN A 527 5.20 14.49 -10.10
C GLN A 527 5.00 13.01 -10.37
N LEU A 528 3.96 12.70 -11.13
CA LEU A 528 3.61 11.35 -11.57
C LEU A 528 3.27 11.36 -13.06
N MET A 529 3.52 10.23 -13.72
CA MET A 529 2.85 9.88 -14.97
C MET A 529 1.70 8.92 -14.63
N VAL A 530 0.51 9.24 -15.11
CA VAL A 530 -0.74 8.52 -14.82
C VAL A 530 -1.21 7.81 -16.07
N ARG A 531 -1.47 6.51 -15.97
CA ARG A 531 -2.18 5.72 -16.98
C ARG A 531 -3.50 5.23 -16.37
N HIS A 532 -4.59 5.49 -17.06
CA HIS A 532 -5.94 5.11 -16.62
C HIS A 532 -6.72 4.58 -17.84
N PRO A 533 -7.67 3.65 -17.67
CA PRO A 533 -8.39 3.05 -18.82
C PRO A 533 -9.05 4.04 -19.76
N HIS A 534 -9.56 5.16 -19.25
CA HIS A 534 -10.11 6.24 -20.09
C HIS A 534 -9.07 7.01 -20.91
N PHE A 535 -7.80 7.00 -20.48
CA PHE A 535 -6.76 7.79 -21.14
C PHE A 535 -6.09 6.98 -22.24
N SER A 536 -6.20 7.43 -23.49
CA SER A 536 -5.53 6.79 -24.62
C SER A 536 -4.01 6.81 -24.51
N GLN A 537 -3.46 7.81 -23.81
CA GLN A 537 -2.04 7.95 -23.52
C GLN A 537 -1.83 8.36 -22.05
N PRO A 538 -0.70 7.98 -21.42
CA PRO A 538 -0.37 8.43 -20.08
C PRO A 538 -0.22 9.95 -20.01
N VAL A 539 -0.63 10.57 -18.90
CA VAL A 539 -0.53 12.02 -18.69
C VAL A 539 0.34 12.33 -17.47
N PHE A 540 1.10 13.44 -17.52
CA PHE A 540 1.90 13.91 -16.40
C PHE A 540 1.06 14.83 -15.51
N VAL A 541 1.08 14.55 -14.20
CA VAL A 541 0.37 15.34 -13.19
C VAL A 541 1.30 15.73 -12.04
N ARG A 542 0.95 16.79 -11.35
CA ARG A 542 1.55 17.19 -10.07
C ARG A 542 0.51 17.06 -8.97
N PHE A 543 0.88 16.39 -7.87
CA PHE A 543 0.06 16.25 -6.67
C PHE A 543 0.71 16.98 -5.49
N PRO A 544 -0.05 17.45 -4.49
CA PRO A 544 0.49 18.15 -3.33
C PRO A 544 1.25 17.21 -2.40
N ARG A 545 2.12 17.76 -1.56
CA ARG A 545 2.65 17.04 -0.41
C ARG A 545 1.47 16.59 0.46
N PRO A 546 1.43 15.30 0.93
CA PRO A 546 0.38 14.84 1.82
C PRO A 546 0.28 15.69 3.10
N ALA A 547 -0.95 15.94 3.55
CA ALA A 547 -1.22 16.73 4.75
C ALA A 547 -0.96 15.97 6.07
N VAL A 548 -0.34 14.80 5.98
CA VAL A 548 0.02 13.94 7.11
C VAL A 548 1.50 14.10 7.47
N LEU A 549 1.83 13.84 8.72
CA LEU A 549 3.20 13.89 9.22
C LEU A 549 4.01 12.74 8.63
N SER A 550 5.15 13.03 8.00
CA SER A 550 6.02 11.99 7.43
C SER A 550 6.61 11.10 8.54
N GLY A 551 6.90 9.85 8.21
CA GLY A 551 7.43 8.89 9.16
C GLY A 551 8.67 9.38 9.90
N ARG A 552 9.62 9.99 9.20
CA ARG A 552 10.82 10.56 9.79
C ARG A 552 10.52 11.69 10.78
N GLU A 553 9.75 12.68 10.36
CA GLU A 553 9.36 13.81 11.21
C GLU A 553 8.50 13.33 12.40
N GLY A 554 7.70 12.28 12.18
CA GLY A 554 6.88 11.65 13.22
C GLY A 554 7.71 11.02 14.33
N VAL A 555 8.73 10.25 14.00
CA VAL A 555 9.66 9.66 14.98
C VAL A 555 10.48 10.73 15.70
N GLU A 556 10.92 11.76 14.98
CA GLU A 556 11.65 12.89 15.60
C GLU A 556 10.75 13.64 16.62
N ARG A 557 9.47 13.86 16.28
CA ARG A 557 8.51 14.58 17.15
C ARG A 557 7.95 13.72 18.29
N TYR A 558 7.69 12.44 18.01
CA TYR A 558 7.07 11.48 18.90
C TYR A 558 8.00 10.28 19.09
N ALA A 559 9.15 10.50 19.73
CA ALA A 559 10.11 9.43 19.96
C ALA A 559 9.43 8.20 20.60
N PRO A 560 9.65 6.98 20.05
CA PRO A 560 9.12 5.76 20.61
C PRO A 560 9.55 5.57 22.04
N ALA A 561 8.66 5.12 22.91
CA ALA A 561 9.01 4.87 24.28
C ALA A 561 9.83 3.58 24.40
N VAL A 562 10.91 3.69 25.14
CA VAL A 562 11.76 2.55 25.50
C VAL A 562 11.29 2.02 26.86
N GLU A 563 10.76 0.81 26.87
CA GLU A 563 10.34 0.15 28.10
C GLU A 563 11.40 -0.81 28.60
N THR A 564 11.91 -0.53 29.78
CA THR A 564 13.02 -1.28 30.38
C THR A 564 12.57 -2.34 31.35
N THR A 565 11.37 -2.20 31.95
CA THR A 565 10.84 -3.11 32.97
C THR A 565 9.37 -3.48 32.70
N LEU A 566 8.95 -4.64 33.24
CA LEU A 566 7.57 -5.10 33.15
C LEU A 566 6.59 -4.11 33.80
N GLU A 567 6.98 -3.55 34.95
CA GLU A 567 6.17 -2.57 35.67
C GLU A 567 5.93 -1.29 34.86
N ALA A 568 6.96 -0.82 34.16
CA ALA A 568 6.84 0.34 33.26
C ALA A 568 5.89 0.04 32.10
N ALA A 569 6.02 -1.12 31.47
CA ALA A 569 5.18 -1.58 30.38
C ALA A 569 3.71 -1.70 30.77
N VAL A 570 3.44 -2.32 31.94
CA VAL A 570 2.07 -2.46 32.46
C VAL A 570 1.48 -1.10 32.84
N THR A 571 2.27 -0.27 33.54
CA THR A 571 1.84 1.09 33.91
C THR A 571 1.41 1.88 32.69
N ARG A 572 2.18 1.84 31.65
CA ARG A 572 1.91 2.54 30.40
C ARG A 572 0.61 2.02 29.75
N ALA A 573 0.47 0.71 29.58
CA ALA A 573 -0.71 0.12 28.95
C ALA A 573 -2.01 0.45 29.70
N LEU A 574 -1.98 0.41 31.05
CA LEU A 574 -3.15 0.71 31.86
C LEU A 574 -3.46 2.21 31.96
N ARG A 575 -2.46 3.10 31.82
CA ARG A 575 -2.67 4.56 31.81
C ARG A 575 -3.48 5.04 30.61
N VAL A 576 -3.49 4.31 29.52
CA VAL A 576 -4.36 4.60 28.37
C VAL A 576 -5.83 4.51 28.76
N LEU A 577 -6.17 3.62 29.69
CA LEU A 577 -7.53 3.40 30.19
C LEU A 577 -7.84 4.28 31.41
N ASP A 578 -6.89 4.44 32.34
CA ASP A 578 -7.02 5.25 33.54
C ASP A 578 -5.71 6.01 33.82
N ARG A 579 -5.71 7.32 33.62
CA ARG A 579 -4.55 8.20 33.83
C ARG A 579 -4.06 8.24 35.29
N ALA A 580 -4.90 7.85 36.24
CA ALA A 580 -4.56 7.82 37.67
C ALA A 580 -3.71 6.59 38.07
N ILE A 581 -3.33 5.72 37.12
CA ILE A 581 -2.45 4.58 37.38
C ILE A 581 -1.00 5.04 37.49
N THR A 582 -0.37 4.71 38.62
CA THR A 582 1.05 5.05 38.91
C THR A 582 1.94 3.81 38.86
N LEU A 583 3.22 4.02 38.61
CA LEU A 583 4.23 2.95 38.63
C LEU A 583 4.28 2.25 40.00
N GLU A 584 4.16 3.00 41.10
CA GLU A 584 4.13 2.44 42.45
C GLU A 584 2.93 1.55 42.69
N TRP A 585 1.76 1.99 42.21
CA TRP A 585 0.56 1.17 42.31
C TRP A 585 0.72 -0.15 41.53
N VAL A 586 1.26 -0.10 40.31
CA VAL A 586 1.51 -1.32 39.51
C VAL A 586 2.52 -2.23 40.23
N ARG A 587 3.65 -1.72 40.71
CA ARG A 587 4.63 -2.48 41.45
C ARG A 587 4.00 -3.23 42.65
N SER A 588 3.18 -2.52 43.39
CA SER A 588 2.43 -3.13 44.53
C SER A 588 1.43 -4.19 44.07
N ALA A 589 0.72 -3.95 42.97
CA ALA A 589 -0.30 -4.86 42.47
C ALA A 589 0.28 -6.18 41.95
N ILE A 590 1.46 -6.16 41.34
CA ILE A 590 2.08 -7.32 40.66
C ILE A 590 3.19 -8.01 41.50
N ALA A 591 3.45 -7.54 42.68
CA ALA A 591 4.60 -7.98 43.50
C ALA A 591 4.67 -9.52 43.76
N LEU A 592 3.54 -10.21 43.76
CA LEU A 592 3.43 -11.65 44.01
C LEU A 592 3.04 -12.49 42.77
N ALA A 593 2.93 -11.86 41.60
CA ALA A 593 2.56 -12.52 40.34
C ALA A 593 3.78 -12.81 39.49
N ASP A 594 3.74 -13.86 38.68
CA ASP A 594 4.78 -14.08 37.65
C ASP A 594 4.57 -13.20 36.43
N ASP A 595 5.63 -13.03 35.62
CA ASP A 595 5.64 -12.13 34.49
C ASP A 595 4.55 -12.49 33.46
N ASP A 596 4.36 -13.76 33.15
CA ASP A 596 3.36 -14.21 32.19
C ASP A 596 1.92 -13.98 32.73
N GLU A 597 1.70 -14.13 34.01
CA GLU A 597 0.41 -13.83 34.63
C GLU A 597 0.11 -12.32 34.57
N VAL A 598 1.10 -11.49 34.85
CA VAL A 598 0.98 -10.03 34.79
C VAL A 598 0.67 -9.59 33.35
N LEU A 599 1.34 -10.15 32.36
CA LEU A 599 1.09 -9.85 30.96
C LEU A 599 -0.32 -10.27 30.52
N ARG A 600 -0.78 -11.46 30.94
CA ARG A 600 -2.15 -11.93 30.69
C ARG A 600 -3.19 -11.01 31.33
N ALA A 601 -3.01 -10.63 32.60
CA ALA A 601 -3.89 -9.70 33.28
C ALA A 601 -3.96 -8.34 32.60
N ARG A 602 -2.81 -7.80 32.15
CA ARG A 602 -2.74 -6.56 31.36
C ARG A 602 -3.54 -6.69 30.06
N ASN A 603 -3.29 -7.74 29.27
CA ASN A 603 -3.93 -7.94 27.97
C ASN A 603 -5.46 -8.00 28.11
N ARG A 604 -5.97 -8.79 29.07
CA ARG A 604 -7.40 -8.88 29.37
C ARG A 604 -8.00 -7.55 29.79
N THR A 605 -7.27 -6.77 30.59
CA THR A 605 -7.74 -5.47 31.05
C THR A 605 -7.80 -4.47 29.90
N VAL A 606 -6.78 -4.44 29.02
CA VAL A 606 -6.76 -3.57 27.84
C VAL A 606 -7.87 -3.95 26.86
N GLN A 607 -8.15 -5.24 26.70
CA GLN A 607 -9.22 -5.72 25.82
C GLN A 607 -10.60 -5.41 26.38
N ALA A 608 -10.84 -5.68 27.68
CA ALA A 608 -12.14 -5.50 28.32
C ALA A 608 -12.53 -4.03 28.51
N ARG A 609 -11.55 -3.12 28.62
CA ARG A 609 -11.76 -1.68 28.89
C ARG A 609 -12.77 -1.40 29.99
N PRO A 610 -12.57 -1.95 31.19
CA PRO A 610 -13.52 -1.84 32.28
C PRO A 610 -13.58 -0.43 32.84
N ASP A 611 -14.72 -0.05 33.43
CA ASP A 611 -14.90 1.25 34.11
C ASP A 611 -13.95 1.40 35.29
N ASP A 612 -13.75 0.34 36.11
CA ASP A 612 -12.73 0.31 37.15
C ASP A 612 -11.54 -0.58 36.74
N VAL A 613 -10.57 0.06 36.12
CA VAL A 613 -9.35 -0.57 35.60
C VAL A 613 -8.54 -1.21 36.70
N LYS A 614 -8.44 -0.56 37.87
CA LYS A 614 -7.62 -1.05 39.01
C LYS A 614 -8.20 -2.30 39.64
N ALA A 615 -9.52 -2.31 39.88
CA ALA A 615 -10.20 -3.47 40.42
C ALA A 615 -10.18 -4.65 39.47
N TYR A 616 -10.48 -4.40 38.18
CA TYR A 616 -10.46 -5.43 37.15
C TYR A 616 -9.06 -6.03 36.96
N PHE A 617 -8.03 -5.22 36.80
CA PHE A 617 -6.65 -5.71 36.66
C PHE A 617 -6.26 -6.62 37.87
N ARG A 618 -6.52 -6.18 39.10
CA ARG A 618 -6.27 -7.01 40.29
C ARG A 618 -7.05 -8.31 40.28
N SER A 619 -8.28 -8.32 39.81
CA SER A 619 -9.10 -9.54 39.73
C SER A 619 -8.54 -10.57 38.75
N GLN A 620 -7.83 -10.10 37.72
CA GLN A 620 -7.19 -10.95 36.72
C GLN A 620 -5.87 -11.56 37.19
N LEU A 621 -5.25 -11.01 38.24
CA LEU A 621 -4.04 -11.58 38.87
C LEU A 621 -4.45 -12.72 39.81
N LYS A 622 -3.98 -13.94 39.52
CA LYS A 622 -4.13 -15.07 40.45
C LYS A 622 -3.20 -14.85 41.62
N ARG A 623 -3.73 -14.83 42.85
CA ARG A 623 -2.89 -14.80 44.06
C ARG A 623 -2.25 -16.17 44.24
N ARG A 624 -0.91 -16.26 44.25
CA ARG A 624 -0.22 -17.43 44.80
C ARG A 624 -0.64 -17.54 46.24
N VAL A 625 -1.20 -18.68 46.60
CA VAL A 625 -1.40 -19.03 48.02
C VAL A 625 -0.01 -19.12 48.63
N THR A 626 0.29 -18.25 49.55
CA THR A 626 1.56 -18.15 50.26
C THR A 626 1.86 -19.43 51.03
N SER A 627 2.75 -20.24 50.50
CA SER A 627 3.64 -21.04 51.34
C SER A 627 5.06 -20.68 50.91
N GLU A 628 5.77 -20.02 51.83
CA GLU A 628 7.20 -19.77 51.90
C GLU A 628 7.79 -18.65 51.00
N LEU A 629 8.31 -17.63 51.77
CA LEU A 629 9.35 -16.65 51.42
C LEU A 629 9.15 -15.72 50.19
N ALA A 630 9.10 -14.43 50.49
CA ALA A 630 9.14 -13.40 49.50
C ALA A 630 10.31 -13.60 48.55
N PRO A 631 10.08 -13.60 47.19
CA PRO A 631 11.18 -13.69 46.27
C PRO A 631 12.08 -12.44 46.38
N PRO A 632 13.40 -12.58 46.14
CA PRO A 632 14.31 -11.45 46.16
C PRO A 632 13.90 -10.39 45.13
N PRO A 633 14.19 -9.12 45.38
CA PRO A 633 13.88 -8.05 44.45
C PRO A 633 14.49 -8.37 43.06
N ARG A 634 13.67 -8.25 42.02
CA ARG A 634 14.06 -8.55 40.64
C ARG A 634 15.28 -7.69 40.25
N PRO A 635 16.37 -8.29 39.79
CA PRO A 635 17.53 -7.52 39.35
C PRO A 635 17.17 -6.63 38.16
N PRO A 636 17.73 -5.42 38.04
CA PRO A 636 17.54 -4.60 36.85
C PRO A 636 18.06 -5.35 35.64
N LEU A 637 17.25 -5.40 34.58
CA LEU A 637 17.64 -5.99 33.31
C LEU A 637 18.91 -5.26 32.80
N ARG A 638 20.00 -6.00 32.64
CA ARG A 638 21.18 -5.47 31.97
C ARG A 638 20.80 -5.18 30.53
N VAL A 639 20.76 -3.90 30.17
CA VAL A 639 20.71 -3.47 28.79
C VAL A 639 22.07 -3.81 28.19
N THR A 640 22.15 -4.84 27.38
CA THR A 640 23.25 -4.96 26.42
C THR A 640 22.95 -3.93 25.35
N THR A 641 23.58 -2.78 25.47
CA THR A 641 23.72 -1.84 24.36
C THR A 641 24.56 -2.55 23.28
N THR A 642 23.90 -3.13 22.30
CA THR A 642 24.55 -3.28 21.00
C THR A 642 24.40 -1.92 20.34
N ASP A 643 25.48 -1.16 20.37
CA ASP A 643 25.66 0.01 19.55
C ASP A 643 25.45 -0.40 18.08
N ASP A 644 24.57 0.31 17.47
CA ASP A 644 24.32 0.51 16.05
C ASP A 644 22.95 0.00 15.54
N PRO A 645 21.95 0.88 15.44
CA PRO A 645 20.69 0.54 14.81
C PRO A 645 20.75 0.50 13.27
N TYR A 646 21.95 0.66 12.66
CA TYR A 646 22.14 0.75 11.20
C TYR A 646 23.22 -0.18 10.63
N ALA A 647 23.75 -1.12 11.40
CA ALA A 647 24.62 -2.15 10.82
C ALA A 647 23.76 -3.24 10.17
N PHE A 648 23.99 -3.42 8.87
CA PHE A 648 23.34 -4.39 7.96
C PHE A 648 23.53 -5.83 8.39
#